data_9dc0b37ad1eb1ed628c965137b72ff93
#
_entry.id   9dc0b37ad1eb1ed628c965137b72ff93
#
_cell.length_a   1.000
_cell.length_b   1.000
_cell.length_c   1.000
_cell.angle_alpha   90.00
_cell.angle_beta   90.00
_cell.angle_gamma   90.00
#
_symmetry.space_group_name_H-M   'P 1'
#
loop_
_entity.id
_entity.type
_entity.pdbx_description
1 polymer ?
#
loop_
_entity_poly.entity_id
_entity_poly.type
_entity_poly.pdbx_seq_one_letter_code
_entity_poly.pdbx_strand_id
1 'polypeptide(L)'
;MRDKNKQKKKFKGYVFFDFECFVNDEGNHQVNLAIAQKVCLNCRDSLKRCMKCSEKFVCYNIQDFVKFMLKEENNHYIFIAHNGKGYDNHFIISEILKNKMMHENKLSCIMNGTKIQGMFFRNIVIKDSSLFIPTKLENFPKMFGLKELKKGYFPHSFNKPENFNYIGPYPAKEYYGYSLMTREKQIDFDKFYDQVKDKTFDFNKEIHEYCWSDVNLLTEGCLIYSRESRLSSKLNDEDEGLCPFVEKLTLASTCHYLYRRNFMKSNTISCLPASGYNPRTRCSKRCDIWLKYISEKENIYIKHIKNGGEKKIGQYWCDGICESNKTIYEYNGCMYHGCIQCFKPYTFNPIKKCLNISLYNQSNNRINKIKELYPEYNLIQFWDHDFENLLKNSQDFKNFVTKLDVSDPLNPRDALFGGRTTPFKIYHKCNNEEKIKYYDFTSLYPFVMKYGKYPIGQPKIITENFDLNKEYFGIIKAKILPPKGLYLPVLPAKINNKLVFPLCRSCSQEKIQKPEICKHTVDQRALSGTWVSLEFYEAVRRGYQILKYDEIWEFENFEQYNPTTKQGGLFTEYINSGLKQKQEASGFPAHVKTDQDKLNYISNYYDKEGIRLELQKIEKNPGLRQVAKDRLNTLWGYFGMNTNKNKFEIITSVSEWQKLLTDDRYIIKSEFFSEDGYLQVSYCERDEVHIGNNTTNVIIAAFTSAQGRLKLFGEMNKLVQESNERLLYCDTDSIFFISKNGWRDPELGDYLGEFTNELKDGEYITEFVSTGPKSYAYKVIEPNGQNHTQAVCKGFTFNNIIDLKINFDSMKEMVCND
;
A
#
# COMPACT_ATOMS: atom_id res chain seq x y z
N MET A 1 -24.13 12.22 8.42
CA MET A 1 -25.51 11.71 8.28
C MET A 1 -25.52 10.56 7.29
N ARG A 2 -25.90 9.37 7.71
CA ARG A 2 -26.04 8.20 6.84
C ARG A 2 -27.30 8.41 5.99
N ASP A 3 -27.14 8.31 4.67
CA ASP A 3 -28.27 8.26 3.75
C ASP A 3 -29.04 6.96 4.03
N LYS A 4 -30.14 7.07 4.78
CA LYS A 4 -30.96 5.93 5.24
C LYS A 4 -31.76 5.25 4.12
N ASN A 5 -31.66 5.72 2.87
CA ASN A 5 -32.51 5.31 1.76
C ASN A 5 -31.85 4.48 0.65
N LYS A 6 -30.58 4.06 0.79
CA LYS A 6 -30.08 2.97 -0.07
C LYS A 6 -30.61 1.67 0.50
N GLN A 7 -31.69 1.14 -0.07
CA GLN A 7 -32.07 -0.26 0.10
C GLN A 7 -30.83 -1.13 -0.04
N LYS A 8 -30.38 -1.75 1.06
CA LYS A 8 -29.28 -2.74 1.02
C LYS A 8 -29.72 -3.78 -0.02
N LYS A 9 -29.02 -3.85 -1.17
CA LYS A 9 -29.23 -4.91 -2.17
C LYS A 9 -29.16 -6.22 -1.40
N LYS A 10 -30.22 -7.00 -1.48
CA LYS A 10 -30.43 -8.20 -0.64
C LYS A 10 -29.42 -9.27 -1.06
N PHE A 11 -28.28 -9.31 -0.39
CA PHE A 11 -27.28 -10.36 -0.59
C PHE A 11 -27.91 -11.74 -0.31
N LYS A 12 -27.75 -12.70 -1.23
CA LYS A 12 -28.35 -14.04 -1.17
C LYS A 12 -27.36 -15.14 -0.80
N GLY A 13 -26.06 -14.94 -1.04
CA GLY A 13 -25.04 -15.95 -0.78
C GLY A 13 -23.84 -15.82 -1.74
N TYR A 14 -23.08 -16.88 -1.83
CA TYR A 14 -21.86 -16.96 -2.62
C TYR A 14 -21.96 -18.01 -3.72
N VAL A 15 -21.18 -17.81 -4.78
CA VAL A 15 -20.84 -18.83 -5.78
C VAL A 15 -19.32 -18.88 -5.86
N PHE A 16 -18.72 -19.95 -5.39
CA PHE A 16 -17.28 -20.19 -5.51
C PHE A 16 -17.01 -20.94 -6.80
N PHE A 17 -15.97 -20.56 -7.53
CA PHE A 17 -15.67 -21.16 -8.82
C PHE A 17 -14.18 -21.18 -9.12
N ASP A 18 -13.81 -22.08 -10.03
CA ASP A 18 -12.45 -22.21 -10.58
C ASP A 18 -12.51 -22.69 -12.02
N PHE A 19 -11.50 -22.35 -12.82
CA PHE A 19 -11.37 -22.71 -14.23
C PHE A 19 -10.12 -23.52 -14.49
N GLU A 20 -10.27 -24.60 -15.25
CA GLU A 20 -9.15 -25.26 -15.92
C GLU A 20 -9.08 -24.82 -17.38
N CYS A 21 -7.84 -24.60 -17.85
CA CYS A 21 -7.58 -24.06 -19.18
C CYS A 21 -6.48 -24.84 -19.87
N PHE A 22 -6.59 -24.97 -21.19
CA PHE A 22 -5.50 -25.40 -22.05
C PHE A 22 -4.97 -24.23 -22.88
N VAL A 23 -3.78 -24.38 -23.44
CA VAL A 23 -3.18 -23.41 -24.37
C VAL A 23 -3.37 -23.94 -25.79
N ASN A 24 -4.04 -23.15 -26.63
CA ASN A 24 -4.24 -23.49 -28.03
C ASN A 24 -2.98 -23.28 -28.88
N ASP A 25 -3.02 -23.64 -30.16
CA ASP A 25 -1.86 -23.52 -31.06
C ASP A 25 -1.38 -22.09 -31.28
N GLU A 26 -2.23 -21.10 -31.04
CA GLU A 26 -1.91 -19.68 -31.13
C GLU A 26 -1.28 -19.12 -29.82
N GLY A 27 -1.13 -19.98 -28.81
CA GLY A 27 -0.62 -19.59 -27.48
C GLY A 27 -1.67 -18.95 -26.55
N ASN A 28 -2.96 -18.97 -26.93
CA ASN A 28 -4.03 -18.42 -26.13
C ASN A 28 -4.60 -19.46 -25.17
N HIS A 29 -4.88 -19.02 -23.92
CA HIS A 29 -5.56 -19.86 -22.96
C HIS A 29 -7.07 -19.96 -23.26
N GLN A 30 -7.60 -21.17 -23.20
CA GLN A 30 -9.03 -21.45 -23.38
C GLN A 30 -9.56 -22.29 -22.24
N VAL A 31 -10.71 -21.91 -21.69
CA VAL A 31 -11.39 -22.67 -20.62
C VAL A 31 -11.97 -23.95 -21.20
N ASN A 32 -11.55 -25.09 -20.67
CA ASN A 32 -12.12 -26.43 -21.03
C ASN A 32 -12.88 -27.08 -19.89
N LEU A 33 -12.77 -26.57 -18.67
CA LEU A 33 -13.60 -26.98 -17.55
C LEU A 33 -13.82 -25.80 -16.61
N ALA A 34 -15.05 -25.62 -16.17
CA ALA A 34 -15.42 -24.68 -15.11
C ALA A 34 -16.30 -25.40 -14.10
N ILE A 35 -15.96 -25.33 -12.82
CA ILE A 35 -16.77 -25.86 -11.74
C ILE A 35 -17.13 -24.72 -10.78
N ALA A 36 -18.39 -24.71 -10.36
CA ALA A 36 -18.89 -23.76 -9.38
C ALA A 36 -19.74 -24.42 -8.29
N GLN A 37 -19.64 -23.88 -7.08
CA GLN A 37 -20.46 -24.29 -5.95
C GLN A 37 -21.22 -23.09 -5.37
N LYS A 38 -22.53 -23.21 -5.30
CA LYS A 38 -23.43 -22.23 -4.72
C LYS A 38 -23.57 -22.44 -3.22
N VAL A 39 -23.55 -21.37 -2.43
CA VAL A 39 -23.78 -21.41 -0.97
C VAL A 39 -24.75 -20.30 -0.61
N CYS A 40 -25.97 -20.64 -0.21
CA CYS A 40 -26.97 -19.68 0.23
C CYS A 40 -26.69 -19.19 1.67
N LEU A 41 -27.37 -18.13 2.09
CA LEU A 41 -27.21 -17.56 3.42
C LEU A 41 -27.45 -18.58 4.54
N ASN A 42 -28.45 -19.46 4.40
CA ASN A 42 -28.78 -20.47 5.42
C ASN A 42 -27.67 -21.51 5.56
N CYS A 43 -26.95 -21.81 4.46
CA CYS A 43 -25.84 -22.77 4.44
C CYS A 43 -24.49 -22.15 4.78
N ARG A 44 -24.40 -20.82 4.88
CA ARG A 44 -23.14 -20.09 5.11
C ARG A 44 -22.43 -20.50 6.41
N ASP A 45 -23.19 -20.75 7.44
CA ASP A 45 -22.69 -21.09 8.77
C ASP A 45 -22.98 -22.54 9.19
N SER A 46 -23.51 -23.35 8.27
CA SER A 46 -23.91 -24.73 8.53
C SER A 46 -22.89 -25.70 7.93
N LEU A 47 -22.58 -26.76 8.67
CA LEU A 47 -21.79 -27.88 8.16
C LEU A 47 -22.60 -28.73 7.15
N LYS A 48 -23.94 -28.72 7.22
CA LYS A 48 -24.81 -29.39 6.29
C LYS A 48 -25.34 -28.40 5.24
N ARG A 49 -25.18 -28.72 3.98
CA ARG A 49 -25.70 -27.94 2.87
C ARG A 49 -27.11 -28.40 2.48
N CYS A 50 -27.97 -27.47 2.05
CA CYS A 50 -29.24 -27.81 1.47
C CYS A 50 -29.04 -28.45 0.07
N MET A 51 -30.05 -29.11 -0.48
CA MET A 51 -29.96 -29.80 -1.78
C MET A 51 -29.35 -28.88 -2.88
N LYS A 52 -29.86 -27.64 -3.03
CA LYS A 52 -29.37 -26.69 -4.02
C LYS A 52 -27.89 -26.29 -3.82
N CYS A 53 -27.39 -26.29 -2.59
CA CYS A 53 -26.00 -25.98 -2.26
C CYS A 53 -25.09 -27.21 -2.29
N SER A 54 -25.65 -28.39 -2.35
CA SER A 54 -24.90 -29.64 -2.52
C SER A 54 -24.60 -29.97 -4.00
N GLU A 55 -25.34 -29.35 -4.91
CA GLU A 55 -25.17 -29.55 -6.34
C GLU A 55 -23.98 -28.75 -6.86
N LYS A 56 -23.14 -29.38 -7.68
CA LYS A 56 -22.04 -28.75 -8.40
C LYS A 56 -22.56 -28.29 -9.76
N PHE A 57 -22.24 -27.08 -10.16
CA PHE A 57 -22.40 -26.67 -11.54
C PHE A 57 -21.09 -26.95 -12.28
N VAL A 58 -21.20 -27.64 -13.39
CA VAL A 58 -20.09 -28.05 -14.26
C VAL A 58 -20.38 -27.62 -15.68
N CYS A 59 -19.42 -26.99 -16.35
CA CYS A 59 -19.47 -26.71 -17.77
C CYS A 59 -18.07 -26.73 -18.39
N TYR A 60 -18.01 -26.88 -19.72
CA TYR A 60 -16.77 -27.15 -20.45
C TYR A 60 -16.32 -25.97 -21.32
N ASN A 61 -16.89 -24.82 -21.13
CA ASN A 61 -16.53 -23.60 -21.84
C ASN A 61 -16.96 -22.36 -21.03
N ILE A 62 -16.36 -21.22 -21.37
CA ILE A 62 -16.66 -19.95 -20.71
C ILE A 62 -18.06 -19.42 -21.02
N GLN A 63 -18.57 -19.70 -22.21
CA GLN A 63 -19.89 -19.25 -22.67
C GLN A 63 -21.02 -19.77 -21.76
N ASP A 64 -20.98 -21.05 -21.45
CA ASP A 64 -21.99 -21.66 -20.58
C ASP A 64 -21.83 -21.24 -19.12
N PHE A 65 -20.60 -21.02 -18.67
CA PHE A 65 -20.37 -20.45 -17.36
C PHE A 65 -20.95 -19.02 -17.23
N VAL A 66 -20.75 -18.16 -18.22
CA VAL A 66 -21.29 -16.79 -18.21
C VAL A 66 -22.82 -16.82 -18.31
N LYS A 67 -23.42 -17.73 -19.13
CA LYS A 67 -24.88 -17.95 -19.15
C LYS A 67 -25.39 -18.36 -17.77
N PHE A 68 -24.72 -19.33 -17.10
CA PHE A 68 -25.06 -19.72 -15.73
C PHE A 68 -24.99 -18.55 -14.78
N MET A 69 -23.88 -17.80 -14.80
CA MET A 69 -23.68 -16.65 -13.94
C MET A 69 -24.81 -15.63 -14.07
N LEU A 70 -25.29 -15.37 -15.29
CA LEU A 70 -26.29 -14.35 -15.59
C LEU A 70 -27.73 -14.79 -15.39
N LYS A 71 -28.01 -16.03 -14.97
CA LYS A 71 -29.37 -16.48 -14.64
C LYS A 71 -29.97 -15.65 -13.51
N GLU A 72 -31.25 -15.34 -13.56
CA GLU A 72 -31.97 -14.56 -12.55
C GLU A 72 -31.87 -15.12 -11.14
N GLU A 73 -31.84 -16.44 -10.99
CA GLU A 73 -31.69 -17.12 -9.70
C GLU A 73 -30.34 -16.75 -9.00
N ASN A 74 -29.32 -16.36 -9.77
CA ASN A 74 -28.01 -15.98 -9.32
C ASN A 74 -27.86 -14.46 -9.05
N ASN A 75 -28.89 -13.67 -9.33
CA ASN A 75 -28.91 -12.26 -8.95
C ASN A 75 -28.70 -12.07 -7.45
N HIS A 76 -27.82 -11.13 -7.10
CA HIS A 76 -27.41 -10.79 -5.73
C HIS A 76 -26.53 -11.85 -5.02
N TYR A 77 -25.99 -12.82 -5.76
CA TYR A 77 -24.89 -13.66 -5.29
C TYR A 77 -23.55 -12.96 -5.57
N ILE A 78 -22.57 -13.23 -4.71
CA ILE A 78 -21.19 -12.81 -4.91
C ILE A 78 -20.42 -14.01 -5.46
N PHE A 79 -19.86 -13.87 -6.65
CA PHE A 79 -19.01 -14.86 -7.28
C PHE A 79 -17.56 -14.66 -6.79
N ILE A 80 -16.91 -15.73 -6.37
CA ILE A 80 -15.57 -15.66 -5.76
C ILE A 80 -14.68 -16.73 -6.38
N ALA A 81 -13.57 -16.30 -6.98
CA ALA A 81 -12.44 -17.15 -7.36
C ALA A 81 -11.22 -16.86 -6.47
N HIS A 82 -10.18 -17.70 -6.53
CA HIS A 82 -8.92 -17.46 -5.85
C HIS A 82 -7.84 -17.07 -6.85
N ASN A 83 -7.27 -15.86 -6.69
CA ASN A 83 -6.36 -15.24 -7.65
C ASN A 83 -6.99 -14.93 -9.02
N GLY A 84 -8.32 -14.94 -9.11
CA GLY A 84 -9.09 -14.65 -10.32
C GLY A 84 -8.81 -13.26 -10.91
N LYS A 85 -8.34 -12.31 -10.10
CA LYS A 85 -7.91 -10.97 -10.56
C LYS A 85 -6.86 -11.01 -11.66
N GLY A 86 -6.03 -12.04 -11.69
CA GLY A 86 -4.94 -12.19 -12.65
C GLY A 86 -5.21 -13.18 -13.77
N TYR A 87 -6.33 -13.94 -13.68
CA TYR A 87 -6.60 -15.04 -14.59
C TYR A 87 -8.10 -15.19 -14.89
N ASP A 88 -8.90 -15.82 -14.04
CA ASP A 88 -10.30 -16.21 -14.32
C ASP A 88 -11.20 -15.04 -14.73
N ASN A 89 -11.02 -13.88 -14.11
CA ASN A 89 -11.84 -12.71 -14.41
C ASN A 89 -11.65 -12.19 -15.84
N HIS A 90 -10.51 -12.47 -16.48
CA HIS A 90 -10.24 -12.06 -17.85
C HIS A 90 -11.08 -12.87 -18.86
N PHE A 91 -11.32 -14.14 -18.62
CA PHE A 91 -12.20 -14.95 -19.49
C PHE A 91 -13.65 -14.45 -19.40
N ILE A 92 -14.11 -14.14 -18.19
CA ILE A 92 -15.48 -13.64 -17.99
C ILE A 92 -15.69 -12.29 -18.68
N ILE A 93 -14.74 -11.34 -18.52
CA ILE A 93 -14.86 -10.03 -19.16
C ILE A 93 -14.80 -10.15 -20.67
N SER A 94 -13.87 -10.97 -21.20
CA SER A 94 -13.76 -11.22 -22.65
C SER A 94 -15.06 -11.75 -23.24
N GLU A 95 -15.69 -12.72 -22.56
CA GLU A 95 -16.95 -13.30 -23.02
C GLU A 95 -18.12 -12.31 -22.98
N ILE A 96 -18.22 -11.48 -21.92
CA ILE A 96 -19.23 -10.43 -21.82
C ILE A 96 -19.07 -9.41 -22.97
N LEU A 97 -17.84 -9.08 -23.33
CA LEU A 97 -17.53 -8.10 -24.37
C LEU A 97 -17.79 -8.65 -25.77
N LYS A 98 -17.31 -9.87 -26.08
CA LYS A 98 -17.52 -10.53 -27.39
C LYS A 98 -19.00 -10.66 -27.75
N ASN A 99 -19.84 -10.99 -26.75
CA ASN A 99 -21.29 -11.13 -26.97
C ASN A 99 -22.06 -9.81 -26.91
N LYS A 100 -21.38 -8.65 -26.87
CA LYS A 100 -21.98 -7.32 -26.85
C LYS A 100 -23.04 -7.11 -25.75
N MET A 101 -22.90 -7.86 -24.63
CA MET A 101 -23.87 -7.83 -23.51
C MET A 101 -23.88 -6.50 -22.76
N MET A 102 -22.96 -5.61 -23.07
CA MET A 102 -22.85 -4.25 -22.47
C MET A 102 -23.86 -3.26 -23.05
N HIS A 103 -24.47 -3.51 -24.20
CA HIS A 103 -25.42 -2.56 -24.81
C HIS A 103 -26.60 -2.23 -23.89
N GLU A 104 -27.02 -3.16 -23.05
CA GLU A 104 -28.14 -2.98 -22.13
C GLU A 104 -27.70 -2.71 -20.68
N ASN A 105 -26.45 -3.04 -20.32
CA ASN A 105 -25.98 -3.00 -18.94
C ASN A 105 -24.51 -2.60 -18.84
N LYS A 106 -24.22 -1.55 -18.07
CA LYS A 106 -22.85 -1.09 -17.85
C LYS A 106 -22.04 -2.10 -17.03
N LEU A 107 -20.92 -2.54 -17.56
CA LEU A 107 -19.89 -3.28 -16.83
C LEU A 107 -18.97 -2.30 -16.12
N SER A 108 -18.80 -2.47 -14.82
CA SER A 108 -17.85 -1.70 -14.01
C SER A 108 -16.77 -2.60 -13.47
N CYS A 109 -15.52 -2.25 -13.74
CA CYS A 109 -14.33 -2.97 -13.28
C CYS A 109 -13.47 -2.10 -12.37
N ILE A 110 -12.94 -2.68 -11.29
CA ILE A 110 -11.91 -2.05 -10.46
C ILE A 110 -10.58 -2.71 -10.82
N MET A 111 -9.71 -1.93 -11.45
CA MET A 111 -8.42 -2.41 -11.95
C MET A 111 -7.25 -1.96 -11.06
N ASN A 112 -6.17 -2.74 -11.06
CA ASN A 112 -4.87 -2.34 -10.56
C ASN A 112 -3.81 -2.85 -11.55
N GLY A 113 -3.33 -1.96 -12.42
CA GLY A 113 -2.61 -2.36 -13.63
C GLY A 113 -3.51 -3.25 -14.48
N THR A 114 -3.01 -4.41 -14.88
CA THR A 114 -3.78 -5.41 -15.65
C THR A 114 -4.68 -6.30 -14.79
N LYS A 115 -4.64 -6.21 -13.45
CA LYS A 115 -5.37 -7.08 -12.54
C LYS A 115 -6.78 -6.58 -12.26
N ILE A 116 -7.80 -7.40 -12.53
CA ILE A 116 -9.22 -7.10 -12.30
C ILE A 116 -9.57 -7.43 -10.83
N GLN A 117 -9.47 -6.45 -9.94
CA GLN A 117 -9.72 -6.64 -8.50
C GLN A 117 -11.20 -6.92 -8.16
N GLY A 118 -12.12 -6.46 -9.00
CA GLY A 118 -13.55 -6.71 -8.84
C GLY A 118 -14.31 -6.28 -10.07
N MET A 119 -15.39 -6.99 -10.36
CA MET A 119 -16.32 -6.69 -11.45
C MET A 119 -17.74 -6.58 -10.93
N PHE A 120 -18.51 -5.68 -11.52
CA PHE A 120 -19.90 -5.42 -11.20
C PHE A 120 -20.66 -5.37 -12.52
N PHE A 121 -21.53 -6.36 -12.72
CA PHE A 121 -22.33 -6.45 -13.93
C PHE A 121 -23.76 -6.89 -13.58
N ARG A 122 -24.75 -6.11 -14.00
CA ARG A 122 -26.15 -6.29 -13.58
C ARG A 122 -26.25 -6.31 -12.03
N ASN A 123 -26.80 -7.36 -11.46
CA ASN A 123 -26.91 -7.58 -10.01
C ASN A 123 -25.87 -8.58 -9.47
N ILE A 124 -24.81 -8.84 -10.24
CA ILE A 124 -23.74 -9.77 -9.90
C ILE A 124 -22.48 -9.00 -9.51
N VAL A 125 -21.79 -9.51 -8.51
CA VAL A 125 -20.51 -9.01 -8.06
C VAL A 125 -19.49 -10.13 -8.12
N ILE A 126 -18.37 -9.90 -8.78
CA ILE A 126 -17.26 -10.86 -8.82
C ILE A 126 -16.10 -10.30 -8.01
N LYS A 127 -15.55 -11.10 -7.11
CA LYS A 127 -14.46 -10.75 -6.21
C LYS A 127 -13.37 -11.83 -6.23
N ASP A 128 -12.20 -11.45 -5.82
CA ASP A 128 -11.05 -12.34 -5.65
C ASP A 128 -10.77 -12.55 -4.16
N SER A 129 -10.83 -13.81 -3.70
CA SER A 129 -10.55 -14.16 -2.31
C SER A 129 -9.12 -13.83 -1.89
N SER A 130 -8.16 -13.83 -2.81
CA SER A 130 -6.76 -13.48 -2.52
C SER A 130 -6.55 -12.02 -2.11
N LEU A 131 -7.54 -11.14 -2.35
CA LEU A 131 -7.54 -9.76 -1.83
C LEU A 131 -7.87 -9.67 -0.34
N PHE A 132 -8.39 -10.74 0.23
CA PHE A 132 -8.73 -10.87 1.66
C PHE A 132 -7.82 -11.88 2.37
N ILE A 133 -7.49 -12.96 1.69
CA ILE A 133 -6.67 -14.07 2.18
C ILE A 133 -5.43 -14.16 1.26
N PRO A 134 -4.37 -13.37 1.51
CA PRO A 134 -3.24 -13.20 0.60
C PRO A 134 -2.24 -14.36 0.71
N THR A 135 -2.71 -15.58 0.47
CA THR A 135 -1.90 -16.81 0.45
C THR A 135 -2.31 -17.70 -0.72
N LYS A 136 -1.51 -18.70 -1.04
CA LYS A 136 -1.87 -19.69 -2.05
C LYS A 136 -2.96 -20.61 -1.51
N LEU A 137 -3.83 -21.11 -2.40
CA LEU A 137 -4.92 -22.04 -2.04
C LEU A 137 -4.42 -23.33 -1.37
N GLU A 138 -3.24 -23.82 -1.77
CA GLU A 138 -2.58 -24.97 -1.16
C GLU A 138 -2.33 -24.85 0.35
N ASN A 139 -2.31 -23.62 0.89
CA ASN A 139 -2.11 -23.35 2.31
C ASN A 139 -3.43 -23.33 3.12
N PHE A 140 -4.59 -23.32 2.49
CA PHE A 140 -5.88 -23.24 3.17
C PHE A 140 -6.11 -24.38 4.16
N PRO A 141 -5.75 -25.65 3.86
CA PRO A 141 -5.90 -26.73 4.82
C PRO A 141 -5.22 -26.47 6.16
N LYS A 142 -3.95 -26.04 6.11
CA LYS A 142 -3.17 -25.71 7.30
C LYS A 142 -3.70 -24.45 7.99
N MET A 143 -4.05 -23.44 7.20
CA MET A 143 -4.49 -22.13 7.68
C MET A 143 -5.85 -22.18 8.38
N PHE A 144 -6.77 -23.00 7.88
CA PHE A 144 -8.14 -23.07 8.39
C PHE A 144 -8.44 -24.38 9.13
N GLY A 145 -7.45 -25.26 9.30
CA GLY A 145 -7.62 -26.55 9.99
C GLY A 145 -8.46 -27.56 9.21
N LEU A 146 -8.45 -27.52 7.88
CA LEU A 146 -9.18 -28.42 7.01
C LEU A 146 -8.43 -29.76 6.90
N LYS A 147 -8.69 -30.70 7.81
CA LYS A 147 -7.89 -31.93 7.96
C LYS A 147 -8.01 -32.91 6.78
N GLU A 148 -9.17 -32.91 6.12
CA GLU A 148 -9.52 -33.92 5.09
C GLU A 148 -9.30 -33.41 3.65
N LEU A 149 -8.94 -32.15 3.49
CA LEU A 149 -8.80 -31.52 2.17
C LEU A 149 -7.32 -31.29 1.86
N LYS A 150 -6.88 -31.72 0.71
CA LYS A 150 -5.57 -31.43 0.14
C LYS A 150 -5.73 -30.95 -1.29
N LYS A 151 -4.93 -29.97 -1.70
CA LYS A 151 -4.78 -29.64 -3.11
C LYS A 151 -4.08 -30.80 -3.81
N GLY A 152 -4.70 -31.34 -4.88
CA GLY A 152 -4.12 -32.40 -5.69
C GLY A 152 -2.98 -31.93 -6.59
N TYR A 153 -2.37 -32.87 -7.33
CA TYR A 153 -1.46 -32.59 -8.44
C TYR A 153 -2.18 -32.94 -9.75
N PHE A 154 -2.07 -32.03 -10.73
CA PHE A 154 -2.61 -32.25 -12.07
C PHE A 154 -1.55 -31.94 -13.13
N PRO A 155 -1.45 -32.73 -14.22
CA PRO A 155 -0.44 -32.50 -15.26
C PRO A 155 -0.90 -31.39 -16.23
N HIS A 156 -0.80 -30.13 -15.83
CA HIS A 156 -1.33 -28.99 -16.59
C HIS A 156 -0.78 -28.92 -18.04
N SER A 157 0.48 -29.31 -18.26
CA SER A 157 1.05 -29.34 -19.62
C SER A 157 0.50 -30.47 -20.48
N PHE A 158 -0.18 -31.45 -19.88
CA PHE A 158 -0.88 -32.54 -20.58
C PHE A 158 -2.33 -32.13 -20.96
N ASN A 159 -2.84 -31.02 -20.41
CA ASN A 159 -4.17 -30.50 -20.72
C ASN A 159 -4.15 -29.86 -22.12
N LYS A 160 -4.41 -30.70 -23.13
CA LYS A 160 -4.46 -30.33 -24.54
C LYS A 160 -5.61 -31.11 -25.21
N PRO A 161 -6.20 -30.58 -26.31
CA PRO A 161 -7.36 -31.18 -26.97
C PRO A 161 -7.18 -32.66 -27.34
N GLU A 162 -5.95 -33.03 -27.77
CA GLU A 162 -5.63 -34.40 -28.14
C GLU A 162 -5.71 -35.39 -26.96
N ASN A 163 -5.61 -34.89 -25.73
CA ASN A 163 -5.60 -35.71 -24.50
C ASN A 163 -6.94 -35.73 -23.74
N PHE A 164 -7.97 -35.00 -24.19
CA PHE A 164 -9.25 -34.89 -23.43
C PHE A 164 -9.97 -36.22 -23.19
N ASN A 165 -9.73 -37.19 -24.02
CA ASN A 165 -10.31 -38.55 -23.88
C ASN A 165 -9.25 -39.58 -23.51
N TYR A 166 -8.06 -39.16 -23.02
CA TYR A 166 -6.99 -40.05 -22.69
C TYR A 166 -7.32 -40.92 -21.48
N ILE A 167 -7.16 -42.21 -21.64
CA ILE A 167 -7.20 -43.21 -20.57
C ILE A 167 -5.97 -44.11 -20.78
N GLY A 168 -5.06 -44.09 -19.81
CA GLY A 168 -3.80 -44.82 -19.93
C GLY A 168 -2.91 -44.65 -18.71
N PRO A 169 -1.59 -44.89 -18.82
CA PRO A 169 -0.63 -44.62 -17.74
C PRO A 169 -0.62 -43.16 -17.30
N TYR A 170 -0.24 -42.94 -16.05
CA TYR A 170 -0.08 -41.56 -15.56
C TYR A 170 0.96 -40.81 -16.39
N PRO A 171 0.67 -39.56 -16.79
CA PRO A 171 1.62 -38.72 -17.54
C PRO A 171 2.94 -38.54 -16.80
N ALA A 172 4.06 -38.43 -17.55
CA ALA A 172 5.39 -38.27 -17.00
C ALA A 172 5.50 -37.00 -16.13
N LYS A 173 6.45 -36.98 -15.19
CA LYS A 173 6.64 -35.92 -14.18
C LYS A 173 6.78 -34.52 -14.80
N GLU A 174 7.33 -34.41 -16.00
CA GLU A 174 7.54 -33.18 -16.75
C GLU A 174 6.22 -32.44 -17.01
N TYR A 175 5.13 -33.17 -17.27
CA TYR A 175 3.80 -32.57 -17.49
C TYR A 175 3.20 -31.90 -16.25
N TYR A 176 3.76 -32.18 -15.06
CA TYR A 176 3.35 -31.56 -13.79
C TYR A 176 4.21 -30.31 -13.46
N GLY A 177 5.13 -29.91 -14.34
CA GLY A 177 6.06 -28.84 -14.08
C GLY A 177 7.09 -29.17 -12.99
N TYR A 178 7.50 -30.46 -12.89
CA TYR A 178 8.38 -30.97 -11.85
C TYR A 178 9.69 -30.18 -11.70
N SER A 179 10.31 -29.81 -12.82
CA SER A 179 11.53 -28.99 -12.83
C SER A 179 11.35 -27.58 -12.27
N LEU A 180 10.12 -27.08 -12.20
CA LEU A 180 9.79 -25.74 -11.66
C LEU A 180 9.44 -25.80 -10.17
N MET A 181 9.32 -26.97 -9.57
CA MET A 181 8.99 -27.14 -8.15
C MET A 181 10.22 -26.83 -7.30
N THR A 182 10.00 -26.36 -6.06
CA THR A 182 11.07 -26.31 -5.05
C THR A 182 11.45 -27.73 -4.64
N ARG A 183 12.65 -27.92 -4.08
CA ARG A 183 13.16 -29.25 -3.66
C ARG A 183 12.21 -29.94 -2.67
N GLU A 184 11.68 -29.21 -1.70
CA GLU A 184 10.69 -29.74 -0.75
C GLU A 184 9.42 -30.24 -1.47
N LYS A 185 8.94 -29.45 -2.42
CA LYS A 185 7.75 -29.79 -3.21
C LYS A 185 7.99 -30.95 -4.15
N GLN A 186 9.22 -31.13 -4.66
CA GLN A 186 9.58 -32.31 -5.44
C GLN A 186 9.52 -33.57 -4.59
N ILE A 187 10.01 -33.53 -3.35
CA ILE A 187 9.96 -34.68 -2.42
C ILE A 187 8.50 -35.07 -2.12
N ASP A 188 7.62 -34.11 -1.92
CA ASP A 188 6.19 -34.40 -1.67
C ASP A 188 5.49 -34.89 -2.94
N PHE A 189 5.84 -34.33 -4.10
CA PHE A 189 5.33 -34.78 -5.38
C PHE A 189 5.80 -36.22 -5.69
N ASP A 190 7.05 -36.55 -5.42
CA ASP A 190 7.59 -37.92 -5.64
C ASP A 190 6.82 -38.94 -4.83
N LYS A 191 6.49 -38.65 -3.57
CA LYS A 191 5.63 -39.51 -2.73
C LYS A 191 4.23 -39.73 -3.36
N PHE A 192 3.66 -38.66 -3.90
CA PHE A 192 2.38 -38.76 -4.60
C PHE A 192 2.51 -39.59 -5.88
N TYR A 193 3.49 -39.26 -6.73
CA TYR A 193 3.67 -39.89 -8.02
C TYR A 193 3.95 -41.40 -7.89
N ASP A 194 4.74 -41.80 -6.90
CA ASP A 194 4.99 -43.22 -6.61
C ASP A 194 3.74 -44.02 -6.20
N GLN A 195 2.72 -43.32 -5.65
CA GLN A 195 1.43 -43.96 -5.31
C GLN A 195 0.48 -44.15 -6.51
N VAL A 196 0.69 -43.36 -7.58
CA VAL A 196 -0.26 -43.29 -8.69
C VAL A 196 0.31 -43.76 -10.03
N LYS A 197 1.64 -43.76 -10.23
CA LYS A 197 2.31 -44.07 -11.52
C LYS A 197 1.88 -45.40 -12.16
N ASP A 198 1.56 -46.39 -11.33
CA ASP A 198 1.15 -47.73 -11.78
C ASP A 198 -0.37 -47.90 -11.91
N LYS A 199 -1.13 -46.80 -11.70
CA LYS A 199 -2.58 -46.78 -11.88
C LYS A 199 -2.98 -46.25 -13.26
N THR A 200 -4.23 -46.38 -13.59
CA THR A 200 -4.80 -45.80 -14.81
C THR A 200 -5.17 -44.36 -14.57
N PHE A 201 -4.63 -43.48 -15.39
CA PHE A 201 -5.03 -42.07 -15.49
C PHE A 201 -6.17 -41.91 -16.46
N ASP A 202 -7.29 -41.40 -15.99
CA ASP A 202 -8.42 -40.99 -16.79
C ASP A 202 -8.49 -39.47 -16.78
N PHE A 203 -8.18 -38.82 -17.90
CA PHE A 203 -8.07 -37.37 -17.99
C PHE A 203 -9.36 -36.66 -17.50
N ASN A 204 -10.52 -37.11 -17.97
CA ASN A 204 -11.77 -36.47 -17.58
C ASN A 204 -12.05 -36.58 -16.09
N LYS A 205 -11.80 -37.74 -15.52
CA LYS A 205 -11.96 -37.93 -14.07
C LYS A 205 -10.99 -37.06 -13.27
N GLU A 206 -9.72 -37.10 -13.60
CA GLU A 206 -8.65 -36.42 -12.88
C GLU A 206 -8.78 -34.87 -12.93
N ILE A 207 -9.14 -34.29 -14.11
CA ILE A 207 -9.34 -32.85 -14.22
C ILE A 207 -10.56 -32.37 -13.42
N HIS A 208 -11.63 -33.17 -13.39
CA HIS A 208 -12.82 -32.89 -12.59
C HIS A 208 -12.53 -32.97 -11.09
N GLU A 209 -11.82 -34.01 -10.64
CA GLU A 209 -11.45 -34.16 -9.23
C GLU A 209 -10.51 -33.04 -8.78
N TYR A 210 -9.57 -32.65 -9.62
CA TYR A 210 -8.64 -31.56 -9.34
C TYR A 210 -9.36 -30.21 -9.22
N CYS A 211 -10.10 -29.79 -10.24
CA CYS A 211 -10.85 -28.53 -10.24
C CYS A 211 -11.87 -28.50 -9.09
N TRP A 212 -12.56 -29.60 -8.84
CA TRP A 212 -13.48 -29.70 -7.70
C TRP A 212 -12.78 -29.57 -6.35
N SER A 213 -11.61 -30.17 -6.21
CA SER A 213 -10.80 -30.02 -4.98
C SER A 213 -10.47 -28.55 -4.71
N ASP A 214 -10.07 -27.80 -5.75
CA ASP A 214 -9.78 -26.38 -5.62
C ASP A 214 -11.01 -25.55 -5.26
N VAL A 215 -12.16 -25.79 -5.90
CA VAL A 215 -13.44 -25.14 -5.55
C VAL A 215 -13.88 -25.46 -4.13
N ASN A 216 -13.70 -26.70 -3.68
CA ASN A 216 -14.07 -27.11 -2.33
C ASN A 216 -13.16 -26.48 -1.27
N LEU A 217 -11.84 -26.48 -1.48
CA LEU A 217 -10.89 -25.78 -0.62
C LEU A 217 -11.20 -24.29 -0.52
N LEU A 218 -11.46 -23.65 -1.64
CA LEU A 218 -11.85 -22.24 -1.71
C LEU A 218 -13.13 -21.99 -0.92
N THR A 219 -14.14 -22.81 -1.12
CA THR A 219 -15.44 -22.71 -0.47
C THR A 219 -15.30 -22.79 1.05
N GLU A 220 -14.72 -23.88 1.55
CA GLU A 220 -14.61 -24.11 2.99
C GLU A 220 -13.71 -23.05 3.68
N GLY A 221 -12.57 -22.74 3.08
CA GLY A 221 -11.67 -21.70 3.62
C GLY A 221 -12.33 -20.32 3.69
N CYS A 222 -13.02 -19.90 2.62
CA CYS A 222 -13.71 -18.61 2.59
C CYS A 222 -14.90 -18.56 3.56
N LEU A 223 -15.63 -19.65 3.76
CA LEU A 223 -16.73 -19.70 4.73
C LEU A 223 -16.23 -19.60 6.16
N ILE A 224 -15.16 -20.34 6.51
CA ILE A 224 -14.52 -20.22 7.82
C ILE A 224 -14.01 -18.78 8.03
N TYR A 225 -13.28 -18.22 7.06
CA TYR A 225 -12.79 -16.85 7.14
C TYR A 225 -13.91 -15.82 7.34
N SER A 226 -15.01 -15.97 6.59
CA SER A 226 -16.20 -15.11 6.72
C SER A 226 -16.86 -15.24 8.10
N ARG A 227 -17.00 -16.46 8.60
CA ARG A 227 -17.60 -16.74 9.92
C ARG A 227 -16.76 -16.13 11.04
N GLU A 228 -15.45 -16.43 11.08
CA GLU A 228 -14.55 -15.93 12.10
C GLU A 228 -14.46 -14.39 12.07
N SER A 229 -14.44 -13.81 10.87
CA SER A 229 -14.45 -12.35 10.71
C SER A 229 -15.71 -11.70 11.27
N ARG A 230 -16.88 -12.31 11.05
CA ARG A 230 -18.15 -11.80 11.59
C ARG A 230 -18.20 -11.95 13.10
N LEU A 231 -17.87 -13.12 13.63
CA LEU A 231 -17.88 -13.37 15.08
C LEU A 231 -16.94 -12.42 15.82
N SER A 232 -15.72 -12.22 15.28
CA SER A 232 -14.69 -11.35 15.89
C SER A 232 -14.98 -9.86 15.80
N SER A 233 -15.96 -9.45 15.00
CA SER A 233 -16.31 -8.05 14.75
C SER A 233 -17.65 -7.62 15.30
N LYS A 234 -18.37 -8.50 16.00
CA LYS A 234 -19.63 -8.16 16.66
C LYS A 234 -19.46 -7.08 17.73
N LEU A 235 -20.43 -6.18 17.81
CA LEU A 235 -20.53 -5.18 18.87
C LEU A 235 -21.31 -5.70 20.08
N ASN A 236 -22.31 -6.55 19.82
CA ASN A 236 -23.18 -7.20 20.79
C ASN A 236 -23.79 -8.47 20.16
N ASP A 237 -24.60 -9.19 20.88
CA ASP A 237 -25.19 -10.45 20.43
C ASP A 237 -26.18 -10.29 19.27
N GLU A 238 -26.83 -9.15 19.14
CA GLU A 238 -27.76 -8.84 18.05
C GLU A 238 -27.04 -8.45 16.74
N ASP A 239 -25.73 -8.10 16.81
CA ASP A 239 -24.95 -7.72 15.66
C ASP A 239 -24.50 -8.96 14.87
N GLU A 240 -24.77 -9.00 13.56
CA GLU A 240 -24.26 -10.07 12.68
C GLU A 240 -22.73 -10.01 12.48
N GLY A 241 -22.08 -8.93 12.87
CA GLY A 241 -20.67 -8.67 12.59
C GLY A 241 -20.41 -8.27 11.15
N LEU A 242 -19.13 -8.17 10.78
CA LEU A 242 -18.68 -7.72 9.46
C LEU A 242 -18.24 -8.89 8.60
N CYS A 243 -18.91 -9.10 7.46
CA CYS A 243 -18.45 -10.02 6.45
C CYS A 243 -17.51 -9.33 5.45
N PRO A 244 -16.22 -9.70 5.38
CA PRO A 244 -15.27 -9.07 4.47
C PRO A 244 -15.75 -9.09 3.01
N PHE A 245 -16.25 -10.23 2.53
CA PHE A 245 -16.68 -10.41 1.14
C PHE A 245 -17.92 -9.60 0.78
N VAL A 246 -18.75 -9.23 1.74
CA VAL A 246 -19.96 -8.42 1.50
C VAL A 246 -19.65 -6.93 1.58
N GLU A 247 -18.94 -6.51 2.62
CA GLU A 247 -18.82 -5.09 2.97
C GLU A 247 -17.78 -4.34 2.13
N LYS A 248 -16.69 -5.01 1.75
CA LYS A 248 -15.53 -4.35 1.11
C LYS A 248 -14.97 -5.18 -0.04
N LEU A 249 -13.94 -4.64 -0.70
CA LEU A 249 -13.26 -5.30 -1.82
C LEU A 249 -11.89 -5.88 -1.42
N THR A 250 -11.28 -5.39 -0.34
CA THR A 250 -9.95 -5.81 0.10
C THR A 250 -9.87 -5.92 1.62
N LEU A 251 -8.94 -6.71 2.12
CA LEU A 251 -8.64 -6.84 3.55
C LEU A 251 -8.38 -5.47 4.20
N ALA A 252 -7.52 -4.64 3.59
CA ALA A 252 -7.19 -3.32 4.15
C ALA A 252 -8.42 -2.42 4.32
N SER A 253 -9.32 -2.42 3.35
CA SER A 253 -10.57 -1.66 3.45
C SER A 253 -11.54 -2.23 4.49
N THR A 254 -11.51 -3.55 4.71
CA THR A 254 -12.29 -4.22 5.76
C THR A 254 -11.77 -3.87 7.16
N CYS A 255 -10.46 -3.96 7.37
CA CYS A 255 -9.81 -3.59 8.64
C CYS A 255 -10.07 -2.12 9.00
N HIS A 256 -9.96 -1.24 8.02
CA HIS A 256 -10.28 0.18 8.24
C HIS A 256 -11.76 0.42 8.56
N TYR A 257 -12.66 -0.28 7.88
CA TYR A 257 -14.10 -0.18 8.18
C TYR A 257 -14.43 -0.72 9.58
N LEU A 258 -13.80 -1.84 9.97
CA LEU A 258 -13.90 -2.38 11.32
C LEU A 258 -13.40 -1.39 12.38
N TYR A 259 -12.22 -0.80 12.17
CA TYR A 259 -11.66 0.20 13.08
C TYR A 259 -12.62 1.39 13.27
N ARG A 260 -13.12 1.96 12.18
CA ARG A 260 -14.04 3.10 12.22
C ARG A 260 -15.39 2.79 12.86
N ARG A 261 -15.87 1.56 12.69
CA ARG A 261 -17.16 1.14 13.22
C ARG A 261 -17.11 0.86 14.73
N ASN A 262 -16.06 0.13 15.18
CA ASN A 262 -16.02 -0.46 16.51
C ASN A 262 -15.10 0.28 17.49
N PHE A 263 -14.07 0.99 17.01
CA PHE A 263 -12.97 1.46 17.86
C PHE A 263 -12.68 2.96 17.74
N MET A 264 -12.99 3.59 16.61
CA MET A 264 -12.63 4.98 16.40
C MET A 264 -13.54 5.91 17.21
N LYS A 265 -12.93 6.69 18.10
CA LYS A 265 -13.62 7.73 18.88
C LYS A 265 -13.93 8.94 17.99
N SER A 266 -15.01 9.65 18.33
CA SER A 266 -15.38 10.89 17.64
C SER A 266 -14.29 11.96 17.81
N ASN A 267 -14.11 12.82 16.82
CA ASN A 267 -13.21 13.97 16.83
C ASN A 267 -11.72 13.65 17.06
N THR A 268 -11.26 12.44 16.71
CA THR A 268 -9.86 12.05 16.84
C THR A 268 -9.08 12.25 15.55
N ILE A 269 -9.39 11.51 14.49
CA ILE A 269 -8.68 11.59 13.22
C ILE A 269 -9.32 12.64 12.32
N SER A 270 -8.57 13.69 11.98
CA SER A 270 -9.04 14.74 11.08
C SER A 270 -9.21 14.27 9.64
N CYS A 271 -10.21 14.85 8.95
CA CYS A 271 -10.27 14.77 7.49
C CYS A 271 -9.36 15.86 6.91
N LEU A 272 -8.40 15.45 6.08
CA LEU A 272 -7.53 16.38 5.39
C LEU A 272 -8.31 17.07 4.27
N PRO A 273 -8.41 18.42 4.24
CA PRO A 273 -9.06 19.13 3.16
C PRO A 273 -8.31 18.88 1.84
N ALA A 274 -9.03 18.62 0.76
CA ALA A 274 -8.45 18.37 -0.56
C ALA A 274 -7.59 19.54 -1.06
N SER A 275 -8.03 20.78 -0.78
CA SER A 275 -7.30 22.02 -1.12
C SER A 275 -6.29 22.48 -0.04
N GLY A 276 -6.04 21.67 1.01
CA GLY A 276 -5.25 22.05 2.18
C GLY A 276 -5.97 22.99 3.15
N TYR A 277 -5.32 23.29 4.28
CA TYR A 277 -5.96 23.94 5.44
C TYR A 277 -6.20 25.43 5.30
N ASN A 278 -5.49 26.13 4.44
CA ASN A 278 -5.65 27.59 4.35
C ASN A 278 -5.56 28.10 2.90
N PRO A 279 -6.69 28.10 2.16
CA PRO A 279 -6.72 28.59 0.80
C PRO A 279 -6.42 30.09 0.68
N ARG A 280 -6.58 30.89 1.77
CA ARG A 280 -6.31 32.33 1.77
C ARG A 280 -4.84 32.71 1.95
N THR A 281 -4.00 31.81 2.51
CA THR A 281 -2.56 32.05 2.68
C THR A 281 -1.71 31.41 1.58
N ARG A 282 -2.32 30.73 0.62
CA ARG A 282 -1.65 30.11 -0.53
C ARG A 282 -1.61 31.07 -1.71
N CYS A 283 -0.62 31.93 -1.71
CA CYS A 283 -0.15 32.51 -2.97
C CYS A 283 0.28 31.38 -3.90
N SER A 284 -0.15 31.45 -5.16
CA SER A 284 0.38 30.56 -6.19
C SER A 284 1.91 30.69 -6.21
N LYS A 285 2.65 29.58 -6.15
CA LYS A 285 4.11 29.61 -6.29
C LYS A 285 4.53 30.38 -7.53
N ARG A 286 3.81 30.23 -8.61
CA ARG A 286 4.05 30.94 -9.87
C ARG A 286 3.87 32.43 -9.71
N CYS A 287 2.85 32.87 -8.98
CA CYS A 287 2.64 34.28 -8.63
C CYS A 287 3.80 34.84 -7.80
N ASP A 288 4.21 34.15 -6.74
CA ASP A 288 5.33 34.56 -5.89
C ASP A 288 6.64 34.65 -6.68
N ILE A 289 6.95 33.67 -7.53
CA ILE A 289 8.11 33.67 -8.41
C ILE A 289 8.06 34.86 -9.38
N TRP A 290 6.91 35.07 -10.02
CA TRP A 290 6.74 36.15 -10.98
C TRP A 290 6.90 37.52 -10.34
N LEU A 291 6.26 37.80 -9.20
CA LEU A 291 6.38 39.06 -8.47
C LEU A 291 7.81 39.32 -8.01
N LYS A 292 8.52 38.31 -7.53
CA LYS A 292 9.95 38.43 -7.16
C LYS A 292 10.82 38.70 -8.37
N TYR A 293 10.57 38.01 -9.49
CA TYR A 293 11.31 38.28 -10.72
C TYR A 293 11.16 39.72 -11.21
N ILE A 294 9.94 40.25 -11.23
CA ILE A 294 9.68 41.66 -11.60
C ILE A 294 10.35 42.60 -10.59
N SER A 295 10.23 42.30 -9.28
CA SER A 295 10.84 43.10 -8.22
C SER A 295 12.36 43.23 -8.39
N GLU A 296 13.08 42.12 -8.68
CA GLU A 296 14.52 42.14 -8.91
C GLU A 296 14.87 42.78 -10.28
N LYS A 297 14.18 42.42 -11.32
CA LYS A 297 14.47 42.90 -12.69
C LYS A 297 14.30 44.41 -12.84
N GLU A 298 13.27 44.95 -12.21
CA GLU A 298 12.93 46.38 -12.28
C GLU A 298 13.48 47.18 -11.09
N ASN A 299 14.12 46.50 -10.12
CA ASN A 299 14.63 47.07 -8.87
C ASN A 299 13.56 47.85 -8.13
N ILE A 300 12.37 47.28 -7.96
CA ILE A 300 11.20 47.87 -7.29
C ILE A 300 10.74 47.02 -6.13
N TYR A 301 10.10 47.65 -5.14
CA TYR A 301 9.48 46.93 -4.04
C TYR A 301 8.01 46.64 -4.36
N ILE A 302 7.67 45.36 -4.55
CA ILE A 302 6.29 44.90 -4.73
C ILE A 302 5.81 44.28 -3.43
N LYS A 303 4.85 44.93 -2.80
CA LYS A 303 4.17 44.40 -1.61
C LYS A 303 3.20 43.29 -2.02
N HIS A 304 3.36 42.10 -1.44
CA HIS A 304 2.53 40.93 -1.69
C HIS A 304 2.38 40.07 -0.42
N ILE A 305 1.62 38.98 -0.47
CA ILE A 305 1.24 38.19 0.70
C ILE A 305 2.39 37.77 1.60
N LYS A 306 3.60 37.54 1.05
CA LYS A 306 4.79 37.06 1.79
C LYS A 306 5.70 38.18 2.29
N ASN A 307 5.43 39.44 1.95
CA ASN A 307 6.29 40.54 2.34
C ASN A 307 5.49 41.81 2.72
N GLY A 308 4.56 41.72 3.60
CA GLY A 308 3.77 42.83 4.10
C GLY A 308 2.26 42.70 3.87
N GLY A 309 1.84 41.57 3.29
CA GLY A 309 0.45 41.24 3.04
C GLY A 309 -0.12 41.84 1.74
N GLU A 310 -1.20 41.26 1.27
CA GLU A 310 -1.96 41.81 0.13
C GLU A 310 -2.64 43.14 0.50
N LYS A 311 -2.76 44.04 -0.48
CA LYS A 311 -3.50 45.29 -0.30
C LYS A 311 -4.96 45.11 -0.71
N LYS A 312 -5.86 45.59 0.13
CA LYS A 312 -7.27 45.58 -0.17
C LYS A 312 -7.66 46.86 -0.94
N ILE A 313 -8.29 46.68 -2.10
CA ILE A 313 -8.82 47.77 -2.95
C ILE A 313 -10.34 47.61 -3.03
N GLY A 314 -11.08 48.47 -2.36
CA GLY A 314 -12.53 48.28 -2.18
C GLY A 314 -12.81 46.93 -1.48
N GLN A 315 -13.50 46.04 -2.17
CA GLN A 315 -13.77 44.68 -1.67
C GLN A 315 -12.78 43.62 -2.15
N TYR A 316 -11.80 43.99 -3.00
CA TYR A 316 -10.88 43.06 -3.66
C TYR A 316 -9.49 43.10 -2.99
N TRP A 317 -8.80 41.96 -2.94
CA TRP A 317 -7.40 41.84 -2.54
C TRP A 317 -6.54 41.68 -3.79
N CYS A 318 -5.44 42.45 -3.89
CA CYS A 318 -4.53 42.40 -5.03
C CYS A 318 -3.34 41.50 -4.70
N ASP A 319 -2.90 40.69 -5.67
CA ASP A 319 -1.76 39.77 -5.47
C ASP A 319 -0.46 40.51 -5.21
N GLY A 320 -0.25 41.65 -5.87
CA GLY A 320 0.91 42.51 -5.65
C GLY A 320 0.62 43.99 -5.91
N ILE A 321 1.29 44.88 -5.20
CA ILE A 321 1.24 46.30 -5.43
C ILE A 321 2.60 46.97 -5.25
N CYS A 322 2.96 47.83 -6.17
CA CYS A 322 4.08 48.73 -6.08
C CYS A 322 3.61 50.16 -5.97
N GLU A 323 3.82 50.79 -4.82
CA GLU A 323 3.40 52.19 -4.56
C GLU A 323 4.30 53.21 -5.28
N SER A 324 5.58 52.90 -5.47
CA SER A 324 6.56 53.82 -6.07
C SER A 324 6.29 54.11 -7.56
N ASN A 325 5.90 53.07 -8.30
CA ASN A 325 5.55 53.22 -9.73
C ASN A 325 4.04 53.12 -10.01
N LYS A 326 3.22 53.10 -8.94
CA LYS A 326 1.76 52.99 -9.02
C LYS A 326 1.28 51.83 -9.89
N THR A 327 1.78 50.64 -9.61
CA THR A 327 1.41 49.44 -10.38
C THR A 327 0.79 48.38 -9.49
N ILE A 328 -0.36 47.86 -9.95
CA ILE A 328 -1.06 46.69 -9.36
C ILE A 328 -0.76 45.46 -10.22
N TYR A 329 -0.45 44.35 -9.58
CA TYR A 329 -0.12 43.08 -10.20
C TYR A 329 -1.17 42.04 -9.83
N GLU A 330 -1.74 41.35 -10.84
CA GLU A 330 -2.75 40.33 -10.71
C GLU A 330 -2.33 39.06 -11.44
N TYR A 331 -2.27 37.92 -10.75
CA TYR A 331 -1.90 36.64 -11.30
C TYR A 331 -3.13 35.74 -11.44
N ASN A 332 -3.43 35.30 -12.67
CA ASN A 332 -4.60 34.50 -12.97
C ASN A 332 -4.21 33.05 -13.26
N GLY A 333 -4.54 32.14 -12.36
CA GLY A 333 -4.50 30.70 -12.63
C GLY A 333 -5.51 30.32 -13.70
N CYS A 334 -5.04 29.77 -14.84
CA CYS A 334 -5.90 29.51 -16.01
C CYS A 334 -7.16 28.71 -15.69
N MET A 335 -7.05 27.66 -14.87
CA MET A 335 -8.19 26.84 -14.45
C MET A 335 -9.13 27.57 -13.50
N TYR A 336 -8.61 28.41 -12.61
CA TYR A 336 -9.41 29.10 -11.59
C TYR A 336 -10.16 30.31 -12.12
N HIS A 337 -9.65 30.93 -13.19
CA HIS A 337 -10.17 32.14 -13.78
C HIS A 337 -10.81 31.92 -15.18
N GLY A 338 -10.95 30.66 -15.61
CA GLY A 338 -11.62 30.27 -16.84
C GLY A 338 -10.96 30.77 -18.11
N CYS A 339 -9.61 30.69 -18.18
CA CYS A 339 -8.82 31.16 -19.32
C CYS A 339 -9.32 30.56 -20.65
N ILE A 340 -9.78 31.44 -21.57
CA ILE A 340 -10.34 31.05 -22.87
C ILE A 340 -9.26 30.61 -23.88
N GLN A 341 -7.99 30.89 -23.62
CA GLN A 341 -6.88 30.33 -24.43
C GLN A 341 -6.57 28.88 -24.08
N CYS A 342 -6.68 28.51 -22.79
CA CYS A 342 -6.35 27.20 -22.29
C CYS A 342 -7.54 26.24 -22.26
N PHE A 343 -8.76 26.78 -22.14
CA PHE A 343 -9.98 26.01 -21.98
C PHE A 343 -11.08 26.52 -22.92
N LYS A 344 -11.90 25.62 -23.42
CA LYS A 344 -13.05 25.99 -24.27
C LYS A 344 -14.03 26.82 -23.48
N PRO A 345 -14.50 27.99 -24.00
CA PRO A 345 -15.33 28.95 -23.26
C PRO A 345 -16.61 28.36 -22.67
N TYR A 346 -17.26 27.48 -23.42
CA TYR A 346 -18.57 26.90 -23.08
C TYR A 346 -18.48 25.53 -22.41
N THR A 347 -17.29 25.10 -21.96
CA THR A 347 -17.16 23.91 -21.15
C THR A 347 -17.36 24.24 -19.66
N PHE A 348 -17.86 23.27 -18.93
CA PHE A 348 -18.17 23.41 -17.50
C PHE A 348 -16.90 23.32 -16.67
N ASN A 349 -16.59 24.37 -15.89
CA ASN A 349 -15.45 24.36 -14.97
C ASN A 349 -15.80 23.55 -13.72
N PRO A 350 -15.08 22.48 -13.46
CA PRO A 350 -15.42 21.56 -12.37
C PRO A 350 -15.12 22.12 -10.97
N ILE A 351 -14.15 23.06 -10.87
CA ILE A 351 -13.77 23.69 -9.59
C ILE A 351 -14.83 24.69 -9.16
N LYS A 352 -15.21 25.55 -10.06
CA LYS A 352 -16.14 26.68 -9.80
C LYS A 352 -17.60 26.35 -10.12
N LYS A 353 -17.86 25.18 -10.72
CA LYS A 353 -19.20 24.69 -11.06
C LYS A 353 -20.02 25.64 -11.95
N CYS A 354 -19.36 26.28 -12.91
CA CYS A 354 -19.96 27.17 -13.91
C CYS A 354 -19.18 27.05 -15.24
N LEU A 355 -19.63 27.72 -16.27
CA LEU A 355 -18.95 27.74 -17.57
C LEU A 355 -17.65 28.54 -17.48
N ASN A 356 -16.59 28.14 -18.22
CA ASN A 356 -15.31 28.84 -18.24
C ASN A 356 -15.48 30.30 -18.68
N ILE A 357 -16.33 30.58 -19.67
CA ILE A 357 -16.62 31.96 -20.12
C ILE A 357 -17.20 32.82 -18.98
N SER A 358 -18.03 32.26 -18.11
CA SER A 358 -18.59 32.98 -16.97
C SER A 358 -17.50 33.38 -15.98
N LEU A 359 -16.53 32.51 -15.72
CA LEU A 359 -15.38 32.81 -14.87
C LEU A 359 -14.47 33.87 -15.49
N TYR A 360 -14.21 33.74 -16.78
CA TYR A 360 -13.41 34.71 -17.52
C TYR A 360 -14.01 36.10 -17.45
N ASN A 361 -15.32 36.19 -17.68
CA ASN A 361 -16.07 37.47 -17.59
C ASN A 361 -16.09 38.03 -16.15
N GLN A 362 -16.21 37.16 -15.11
CA GLN A 362 -16.12 37.59 -13.72
C GLN A 362 -14.72 38.14 -13.39
N SER A 363 -13.66 37.49 -13.88
CA SER A 363 -12.27 37.95 -13.71
C SER A 363 -12.07 39.31 -14.38
N ASN A 364 -12.52 39.48 -15.62
CA ASN A 364 -12.45 40.77 -16.32
C ASN A 364 -13.27 41.88 -15.64
N ASN A 365 -14.46 41.56 -15.15
CA ASN A 365 -15.28 42.51 -14.41
C ASN A 365 -14.60 42.95 -13.12
N ARG A 366 -13.96 42.04 -12.39
CA ARG A 366 -13.16 42.35 -11.22
C ARG A 366 -12.00 43.30 -11.56
N ILE A 367 -11.26 43.02 -12.62
CA ILE A 367 -10.16 43.87 -13.10
C ILE A 367 -10.64 45.27 -13.46
N ASN A 368 -11.75 45.37 -14.19
CA ASN A 368 -12.32 46.68 -14.58
C ASN A 368 -12.71 47.50 -13.34
N LYS A 369 -13.32 46.85 -12.34
CA LYS A 369 -13.66 47.52 -11.07
C LYS A 369 -12.45 47.96 -10.27
N ILE A 370 -11.36 47.20 -10.28
CA ILE A 370 -10.11 47.63 -9.64
C ILE A 370 -9.53 48.84 -10.35
N LYS A 371 -9.55 48.88 -11.68
CA LYS A 371 -9.14 50.05 -12.48
C LYS A 371 -9.99 51.27 -12.24
N GLU A 372 -11.32 51.10 -12.08
CA GLU A 372 -12.23 52.18 -11.74
C GLU A 372 -11.92 52.77 -10.35
N LEU A 373 -11.59 51.94 -9.38
CA LEU A 373 -11.29 52.37 -8.00
C LEU A 373 -9.93 53.03 -7.85
N TYR A 374 -8.95 52.65 -8.69
CA TYR A 374 -7.57 53.15 -8.66
C TYR A 374 -7.12 53.54 -10.08
N PRO A 375 -7.74 54.59 -10.69
CA PRO A 375 -7.47 54.95 -12.07
C PRO A 375 -6.05 55.49 -12.30
N GLU A 376 -5.36 55.91 -11.24
CA GLU A 376 -3.97 56.40 -11.28
C GLU A 376 -2.95 55.25 -11.23
N TYR A 377 -3.40 54.00 -11.03
CA TYR A 377 -2.50 52.82 -11.01
C TYR A 377 -2.56 52.09 -12.36
N ASN A 378 -1.39 51.70 -12.86
CA ASN A 378 -1.29 50.72 -13.94
C ASN A 378 -1.61 49.33 -13.39
N LEU A 379 -2.42 48.54 -14.13
CA LEU A 379 -2.78 47.20 -13.73
C LEU A 379 -2.24 46.19 -14.74
N ILE A 380 -1.34 45.31 -14.26
CA ILE A 380 -0.71 44.26 -15.02
C ILE A 380 -1.35 42.91 -14.64
N GLN A 381 -1.93 42.23 -15.65
CA GLN A 381 -2.42 40.88 -15.53
C GLN A 381 -1.42 39.89 -16.10
N PHE A 382 -1.24 38.78 -15.41
CA PHE A 382 -0.36 37.68 -15.84
C PHE A 382 -1.02 36.35 -15.62
N TRP A 383 -0.93 35.45 -16.60
CA TRP A 383 -1.62 34.16 -16.57
C TRP A 383 -0.66 32.99 -16.42
N ASP A 384 -1.14 31.79 -16.01
CA ASP A 384 -0.34 30.59 -15.95
C ASP A 384 0.34 30.25 -17.28
N HIS A 385 -0.35 30.43 -18.41
CA HIS A 385 0.25 30.16 -19.72
C HIS A 385 1.34 31.18 -20.09
N ASP A 386 1.25 32.43 -19.61
CA ASP A 386 2.31 33.43 -19.79
C ASP A 386 3.54 33.06 -18.99
N PHE A 387 3.35 32.52 -17.77
CA PHE A 387 4.43 31.99 -16.95
C PHE A 387 5.16 30.83 -17.65
N GLU A 388 4.41 29.88 -18.21
CA GLU A 388 4.98 28.76 -18.96
C GLU A 388 5.74 29.23 -20.21
N ASN A 389 5.19 30.21 -20.92
CA ASN A 389 5.85 30.79 -22.09
C ASN A 389 7.15 31.53 -21.69
N LEU A 390 7.11 32.30 -20.62
CA LEU A 390 8.27 32.98 -20.08
C LEU A 390 9.34 31.96 -19.63
N LEU A 391 8.94 30.89 -18.95
CA LEU A 391 9.86 29.82 -18.54
C LEU A 391 10.47 29.09 -19.74
N LYS A 392 9.75 28.92 -20.85
CA LYS A 392 10.25 28.26 -22.06
C LYS A 392 11.22 29.12 -22.83
N ASN A 393 10.95 30.43 -22.95
CA ASN A 393 11.59 31.31 -23.90
C ASN A 393 12.66 32.23 -23.30
N SER A 394 12.67 32.46 -21.98
CA SER A 394 13.64 33.34 -21.32
C SER A 394 14.65 32.54 -20.51
N GLN A 395 15.93 32.58 -20.96
CA GLN A 395 17.04 31.97 -20.21
C GLN A 395 17.29 32.68 -18.89
N ASP A 396 17.13 33.98 -18.85
CA ASP A 396 17.25 34.80 -17.64
C ASP A 396 16.20 34.40 -16.58
N PHE A 397 14.95 34.26 -16.98
CA PHE A 397 13.90 33.79 -16.09
C PHE A 397 14.14 32.33 -15.61
N LYS A 398 14.62 31.44 -16.48
CA LYS A 398 15.03 30.08 -16.08
C LYS A 398 16.10 30.11 -15.00
N ASN A 399 17.13 30.91 -15.22
CA ASN A 399 18.26 31.05 -14.28
C ASN A 399 17.77 31.63 -12.95
N PHE A 400 16.87 32.62 -13.00
CA PHE A 400 16.24 33.21 -11.81
C PHE A 400 15.44 32.16 -11.03
N VAL A 401 14.52 31.44 -11.71
CA VAL A 401 13.71 30.37 -11.07
C VAL A 401 14.59 29.29 -10.44
N THR A 402 15.69 28.93 -11.09
CA THR A 402 16.64 27.94 -10.57
C THR A 402 17.37 28.42 -9.30
N LYS A 403 17.64 29.73 -9.19
CA LYS A 403 18.30 30.34 -8.02
C LYS A 403 17.32 30.58 -6.86
N LEU A 404 16.04 30.72 -7.14
CA LEU A 404 15.04 31.01 -6.13
C LEU A 404 14.81 29.79 -5.21
N ASP A 405 15.04 30.00 -3.92
CA ASP A 405 14.70 29.04 -2.86
C ASP A 405 13.21 29.16 -2.46
N VAL A 406 12.31 29.03 -3.43
CA VAL A 406 10.86 29.03 -3.20
C VAL A 406 10.38 27.59 -3.09
N SER A 407 10.03 27.18 -1.88
CA SER A 407 9.47 25.85 -1.66
C SER A 407 7.96 25.82 -2.00
N ASP A 408 7.50 24.70 -2.56
CA ASP A 408 6.06 24.44 -2.70
C ASP A 408 5.39 24.37 -1.33
N PRO A 409 4.07 24.60 -1.21
CA PRO A 409 3.34 24.32 0.02
C PRO A 409 3.56 22.88 0.50
N LEU A 410 3.52 22.68 1.83
CA LEU A 410 3.68 21.35 2.41
C LEU A 410 2.58 20.42 1.90
N ASN A 411 3.02 19.28 1.33
CA ASN A 411 2.15 18.16 1.02
C ASN A 411 2.43 17.05 2.05
N PRO A 412 1.47 16.67 2.89
CA PRO A 412 1.69 15.67 3.94
C PRO A 412 2.07 14.29 3.39
N ARG A 413 1.76 14.01 2.11
CA ARG A 413 2.16 12.76 1.45
C ARG A 413 3.67 12.66 1.24
N ASP A 414 4.37 13.77 1.18
CA ASP A 414 5.83 13.78 1.05
C ASP A 414 6.55 13.30 2.32
N ALA A 415 5.86 13.32 3.48
CA ALA A 415 6.35 12.73 4.72
C ALA A 415 6.13 11.21 4.82
N LEU A 416 5.38 10.62 3.88
CA LEU A 416 5.14 9.18 3.88
C LEU A 416 6.28 8.45 3.17
N PHE A 417 7.18 7.88 3.95
CA PHE A 417 8.26 7.00 3.50
C PHE A 417 7.97 5.56 3.93
N GLY A 418 8.48 4.59 3.17
CA GLY A 418 8.44 3.17 3.53
C GLY A 418 9.38 2.80 4.66
N GLY A 419 9.45 1.51 5.00
CA GLY A 419 10.42 0.95 5.92
C GLY A 419 11.85 1.10 5.40
N ARG A 420 12.83 1.12 6.32
CA ARG A 420 14.25 1.16 5.96
C ARG A 420 14.71 -0.19 5.45
N THR A 421 15.35 -0.20 4.27
CA THR A 421 15.99 -1.39 3.72
C THR A 421 17.38 -0.98 3.24
N THR A 422 18.42 -1.40 3.96
CA THR A 422 19.77 -0.90 3.73
C THR A 422 20.81 -1.99 3.99
N PRO A 423 21.68 -2.33 3.02
CA PRO A 423 22.91 -3.03 3.29
C PRO A 423 23.93 -2.07 3.90
N PHE A 424 24.53 -2.43 5.03
CA PHE A 424 25.63 -1.70 5.67
C PHE A 424 26.96 -2.31 5.28
N LYS A 425 26.98 -3.65 5.11
CA LYS A 425 28.07 -4.40 4.49
C LYS A 425 27.51 -5.23 3.37
N ILE A 426 28.17 -5.22 2.21
CA ILE A 426 27.74 -6.00 1.04
C ILE A 426 28.22 -7.46 1.11
N TYR A 427 29.28 -7.75 1.87
CA TYR A 427 29.78 -9.09 2.11
C TYR A 427 30.41 -9.19 3.51
N HIS A 428 30.18 -10.30 4.19
CA HIS A 428 30.88 -10.66 5.42
C HIS A 428 30.99 -12.18 5.54
N LYS A 429 32.19 -12.63 5.92
CA LYS A 429 32.47 -14.03 6.30
C LYS A 429 32.96 -14.05 7.75
N CYS A 430 32.27 -14.79 8.60
CA CYS A 430 32.62 -14.95 9.99
C CYS A 430 34.01 -15.60 10.18
N ASN A 431 34.76 -15.11 11.16
CA ASN A 431 35.85 -15.84 11.74
C ASN A 431 35.37 -16.84 12.81
N ASN A 432 36.27 -17.55 13.47
CA ASN A 432 35.91 -18.61 14.45
C ASN A 432 35.18 -18.07 15.70
N GLU A 433 35.27 -16.77 15.99
CA GLU A 433 34.65 -16.15 17.16
C GLU A 433 33.31 -15.49 16.85
N GLU A 434 32.96 -15.39 15.57
CA GLU A 434 31.78 -14.66 15.09
C GLU A 434 30.68 -15.59 14.63
N LYS A 435 29.44 -15.14 14.82
CA LYS A 435 28.23 -15.71 14.19
C LYS A 435 27.38 -14.58 13.69
N ILE A 436 26.76 -14.73 12.55
CA ILE A 436 25.73 -13.80 12.10
C ILE A 436 24.38 -14.30 12.59
N LYS A 437 23.60 -13.40 13.17
CA LYS A 437 22.23 -13.62 13.62
C LYS A 437 21.25 -12.87 12.75
N TYR A 438 20.05 -13.42 12.60
CA TYR A 438 18.96 -12.84 11.85
C TYR A 438 17.73 -12.74 12.74
N TYR A 439 17.40 -11.52 13.16
CA TYR A 439 16.29 -11.22 14.05
C TYR A 439 15.25 -10.36 13.35
N ASP A 440 13.97 -10.69 13.60
CA ASP A 440 12.81 -9.97 13.09
C ASP A 440 11.92 -9.48 14.25
N PHE A 441 11.33 -8.31 14.14
CA PHE A 441 10.42 -7.81 15.16
C PHE A 441 9.09 -8.57 15.18
N THR A 442 8.72 -9.03 16.34
CA THR A 442 7.37 -9.54 16.60
C THR A 442 6.35 -8.43 16.38
N SER A 443 5.78 -8.38 15.17
CA SER A 443 4.70 -7.46 14.80
C SER A 443 5.04 -5.97 15.01
N LEU A 444 6.07 -5.44 14.33
CA LEU A 444 6.53 -4.05 14.45
C LEU A 444 5.41 -3.01 14.29
N TYR A 445 4.62 -3.09 13.23
CA TYR A 445 3.54 -2.11 12.99
C TYR A 445 2.41 -2.17 14.04
N PRO A 446 1.92 -3.33 14.47
CA PRO A 446 1.03 -3.43 15.64
C PRO A 446 1.63 -2.82 16.91
N PHE A 447 2.93 -3.04 17.18
CA PHE A 447 3.63 -2.37 18.27
C PHE A 447 3.54 -0.85 18.17
N VAL A 448 3.92 -0.30 17.03
CA VAL A 448 3.89 1.14 16.78
C VAL A 448 2.47 1.69 16.89
N MET A 449 1.47 0.98 16.36
CA MET A 449 0.07 1.40 16.45
C MET A 449 -0.43 1.42 17.90
N LYS A 450 0.01 0.50 18.74
CA LYS A 450 -0.37 0.44 20.15
C LYS A 450 0.33 1.49 21.00
N TYR A 451 1.66 1.58 20.91
CA TYR A 451 2.51 2.37 21.80
C TYR A 451 2.91 3.73 21.23
N GLY A 452 2.71 3.94 19.94
CA GLY A 452 3.13 5.14 19.25
C GLY A 452 2.32 6.38 19.63
N LYS A 453 2.93 7.54 19.40
CA LYS A 453 2.35 8.87 19.59
C LYS A 453 1.71 9.33 18.28
N TYR A 454 0.41 9.61 18.30
CA TYR A 454 -0.36 10.00 17.12
C TYR A 454 -1.04 11.34 17.29
N PRO A 455 -0.99 12.24 16.28
CA PRO A 455 -1.69 13.51 16.31
C PRO A 455 -3.20 13.30 16.20
N ILE A 456 -3.95 14.11 16.94
CA ILE A 456 -5.42 14.18 16.88
C ILE A 456 -5.87 15.61 16.63
N GLY A 457 -7.08 15.74 16.05
CA GLY A 457 -7.64 17.04 15.69
C GLY A 457 -7.02 17.64 14.44
N GLN A 458 -7.13 18.96 14.30
CA GLN A 458 -6.64 19.72 13.14
C GLN A 458 -5.30 20.38 13.45
N PRO A 459 -4.35 20.46 12.51
CA PRO A 459 -3.10 21.14 12.72
C PRO A 459 -3.23 22.66 12.64
N LYS A 460 -2.37 23.37 13.37
CA LYS A 460 -2.03 24.77 13.15
C LYS A 460 -0.97 24.84 12.06
N ILE A 461 -1.21 25.64 11.03
CA ILE A 461 -0.28 25.85 9.92
C ILE A 461 0.62 27.03 10.23
N ILE A 462 1.93 26.81 10.24
CA ILE A 462 2.96 27.81 10.50
C ILE A 462 3.81 27.94 9.25
N THR A 463 3.87 29.16 8.69
CA THR A 463 4.60 29.48 7.44
C THR A 463 5.68 30.56 7.66
N GLU A 464 5.69 31.20 8.82
CA GLU A 464 6.61 32.30 9.20
C GLU A 464 6.77 32.34 10.72
N ASN A 465 7.72 33.15 11.20
CA ASN A 465 7.99 33.34 12.63
C ASN A 465 8.23 32.03 13.39
N PHE A 466 9.07 31.17 12.80
CA PHE A 466 9.44 29.89 13.40
C PHE A 466 10.28 30.10 14.66
N ASP A 467 9.86 29.48 15.76
CA ASP A 467 10.71 29.42 16.98
C ASP A 467 11.71 28.25 16.84
N LEU A 468 13.00 28.61 16.73
CA LEU A 468 14.07 27.63 16.54
C LEU A 468 14.37 26.83 17.82
N ASN A 469 13.89 27.26 18.99
CA ASN A 469 14.09 26.60 20.27
C ASN A 469 12.93 25.66 20.63
N LYS A 470 11.86 25.65 19.83
CA LYS A 470 10.67 24.82 20.05
C LYS A 470 10.74 23.54 19.24
N GLU A 471 10.50 22.40 19.88
CA GLU A 471 10.19 21.17 19.18
C GLU A 471 8.69 21.13 18.81
N TYR A 472 8.39 21.25 17.53
CA TYR A 472 7.03 21.18 17.00
C TYR A 472 6.57 19.73 16.86
N PHE A 473 5.33 19.44 17.21
CA PHE A 473 4.76 18.10 17.03
C PHE A 473 3.84 18.03 15.79
N GLY A 474 4.24 17.30 14.77
CA GLY A 474 3.47 17.19 13.53
C GLY A 474 4.30 16.86 12.30
N ILE A 475 4.05 17.59 11.22
CA ILE A 475 4.75 17.44 9.93
C ILE A 475 5.57 18.70 9.67
N ILE A 476 6.84 18.53 9.36
CA ILE A 476 7.81 19.60 9.16
C ILE A 476 8.37 19.55 7.75
N LYS A 477 8.24 20.63 7.01
CA LYS A 477 8.94 20.87 5.76
C LYS A 477 10.11 21.79 6.01
N ALA A 478 11.32 21.32 5.71
CA ALA A 478 12.54 22.03 6.08
C ALA A 478 13.70 21.69 5.13
N LYS A 479 14.74 22.55 5.21
CA LYS A 479 16.09 22.28 4.71
C LYS A 479 17.01 21.99 5.89
N ILE A 480 17.66 20.83 5.88
CA ILE A 480 18.47 20.33 6.98
C ILE A 480 19.81 19.79 6.47
N LEU A 481 20.88 20.05 7.19
CA LEU A 481 22.24 19.60 6.85
C LEU A 481 22.62 18.39 7.70
N PRO A 482 22.83 17.20 7.10
CA PRO A 482 23.37 16.05 7.81
C PRO A 482 24.82 16.29 8.28
N PRO A 483 25.24 15.76 9.43
CA PRO A 483 26.64 15.78 9.86
C PRO A 483 27.50 14.94 8.91
N LYS A 484 28.80 15.19 8.88
CA LYS A 484 29.77 14.33 8.20
C LYS A 484 30.09 13.12 9.07
N GLY A 485 30.28 11.97 8.45
CA GLY A 485 30.79 10.77 9.15
C GLY A 485 29.81 10.05 10.07
N LEU A 486 28.51 10.39 10.06
CA LEU A 486 27.51 9.65 10.82
C LEU A 486 27.30 8.26 10.19
N TYR A 487 27.65 7.21 10.91
CA TYR A 487 27.55 5.83 10.40
C TYR A 487 26.10 5.40 10.15
N LEU A 488 25.17 5.80 11.03
CA LEU A 488 23.76 5.43 10.94
C LEU A 488 22.90 6.69 10.71
N PRO A 489 22.68 7.11 9.43
CA PRO A 489 21.82 8.24 9.11
C PRO A 489 20.37 8.02 9.54
N VAL A 490 19.66 9.10 9.91
CA VAL A 490 18.28 9.02 10.41
C VAL A 490 17.25 9.31 9.34
N LEU A 491 17.38 10.44 8.63
CA LEU A 491 16.31 10.92 7.75
C LEU A 491 16.25 10.21 6.41
N PRO A 492 15.06 9.72 6.02
CA PRO A 492 14.80 9.21 4.68
C PRO A 492 14.72 10.34 3.65
N ALA A 493 15.14 10.05 2.43
CA ALA A 493 14.94 10.91 1.27
C ALA A 493 14.58 10.07 0.03
N LYS A 494 13.76 10.64 -0.87
CA LYS A 494 13.49 10.07 -2.18
C LYS A 494 14.41 10.71 -3.21
N ILE A 495 15.40 9.98 -3.69
CA ILE A 495 16.36 10.43 -4.69
C ILE A 495 16.33 9.46 -5.85
N ASN A 496 16.17 9.96 -7.07
CA ASN A 496 16.03 9.14 -8.28
C ASN A 496 14.98 8.01 -8.13
N ASN A 497 13.82 8.32 -7.53
CA ASN A 497 12.73 7.40 -7.21
C ASN A 497 13.11 6.24 -6.25
N LYS A 498 14.24 6.33 -5.57
CA LYS A 498 14.67 5.36 -4.54
C LYS A 498 14.58 5.98 -3.16
N LEU A 499 14.20 5.16 -2.17
CA LEU A 499 14.28 5.52 -0.77
C LEU A 499 15.71 5.29 -0.30
N VAL A 500 16.36 6.35 0.16
CA VAL A 500 17.74 6.35 0.65
C VAL A 500 17.85 7.13 1.96
N PHE A 501 18.96 6.96 2.69
CA PHE A 501 19.28 7.68 3.93
C PHE A 501 20.63 8.38 3.77
N PRO A 502 20.69 9.50 3.04
CA PRO A 502 21.95 10.11 2.64
C PRO A 502 22.50 11.09 3.68
N LEU A 503 23.82 11.25 3.70
CA LEU A 503 24.51 12.35 4.39
C LEU A 503 24.85 13.52 3.45
N CYS A 504 24.64 13.34 2.15
CA CYS A 504 24.84 14.34 1.12
C CYS A 504 23.86 14.08 -0.03
N ARG A 505 23.04 15.09 -0.35
CA ARG A 505 22.07 14.99 -1.46
C ARG A 505 22.78 14.77 -2.80
N SER A 506 23.79 15.59 -3.13
CA SER A 506 24.48 15.50 -4.42
C SER A 506 25.25 14.19 -4.59
N CYS A 507 25.98 13.71 -3.56
CA CYS A 507 26.62 12.41 -3.62
C CYS A 507 25.61 11.29 -3.93
N SER A 508 24.42 11.36 -3.34
CA SER A 508 23.37 10.35 -3.57
C SER A 508 22.78 10.44 -4.98
N GLN A 509 22.67 11.64 -5.55
CA GLN A 509 22.23 11.87 -6.93
C GLN A 509 23.27 11.38 -7.93
N GLU A 510 24.53 11.65 -7.67
CA GLU A 510 25.71 11.29 -8.49
C GLU A 510 26.18 9.85 -8.25
N LYS A 511 25.59 9.15 -7.28
CA LYS A 511 25.94 7.79 -6.86
C LYS A 511 27.38 7.64 -6.34
N ILE A 512 27.92 8.69 -5.73
CA ILE A 512 29.23 8.65 -5.07
C ILE A 512 29.07 7.94 -3.72
N GLN A 513 29.77 6.83 -3.52
CA GLN A 513 29.67 6.01 -2.30
C GLN A 513 30.85 6.21 -1.35
N LYS A 514 31.94 6.83 -1.79
CA LYS A 514 33.15 7.07 -0.96
C LYS A 514 33.04 8.43 -0.27
N PRO A 515 32.89 8.50 1.06
CA PRO A 515 32.71 9.75 1.79
C PRO A 515 33.91 10.70 1.69
N GLU A 516 35.12 10.16 1.51
CA GLU A 516 36.36 10.92 1.37
C GLU A 516 36.38 11.82 0.12
N ILE A 517 35.59 11.45 -0.90
CA ILE A 517 35.53 12.17 -2.18
C ILE A 517 34.51 13.33 -2.12
N CYS A 518 33.66 13.40 -1.10
CA CYS A 518 32.63 14.42 -1.01
C CYS A 518 33.20 15.84 -0.80
N LYS A 519 33.24 16.63 -1.88
CA LYS A 519 33.65 18.05 -1.89
C LYS A 519 32.48 19.03 -1.95
N HIS A 520 31.23 18.53 -1.78
CA HIS A 520 30.02 19.33 -1.94
C HIS A 520 29.89 20.40 -0.86
N THR A 521 29.37 21.55 -1.25
CA THR A 521 29.07 22.67 -0.35
C THR A 521 27.93 22.33 0.61
N VAL A 522 27.68 23.17 1.62
CA VAL A 522 26.57 23.04 2.56
C VAL A 522 25.25 22.91 1.82
N ASP A 523 24.98 23.76 0.84
CA ASP A 523 23.73 23.72 0.05
C ASP A 523 23.58 22.46 -0.80
N GLN A 524 24.66 21.98 -1.38
CA GLN A 524 24.68 20.76 -2.18
C GLN A 524 24.49 19.51 -1.32
N ARG A 525 25.00 19.54 -0.07
CA ARG A 525 24.83 18.45 0.90
C ARG A 525 23.46 18.44 1.53
N ALA A 526 22.84 19.59 1.75
CA ALA A 526 21.59 19.75 2.47
C ALA A 526 20.46 18.94 1.85
N LEU A 527 19.62 18.37 2.71
CA LEU A 527 18.38 17.70 2.35
C LEU A 527 17.23 18.69 2.47
N SER A 528 16.41 18.81 1.44
CA SER A 528 15.12 19.50 1.49
C SER A 528 14.02 18.47 1.40
N GLY A 529 13.08 18.45 2.33
CA GLY A 529 12.04 17.46 2.39
C GLY A 529 10.96 17.76 3.42
N THR A 530 10.05 16.82 3.55
CA THR A 530 8.97 16.86 4.54
C THR A 530 9.07 15.60 5.40
N TRP A 531 9.08 15.78 6.72
CA TRP A 531 9.25 14.67 7.67
C TRP A 531 8.27 14.76 8.82
N VAL A 532 8.03 13.62 9.46
CA VAL A 532 7.37 13.56 10.77
C VAL A 532 8.32 14.12 11.82
N SER A 533 7.81 14.98 12.70
CA SER A 533 8.59 15.69 13.70
C SER A 533 9.42 14.78 14.60
N LEU A 534 8.89 13.61 14.97
CA LEU A 534 9.60 12.64 15.81
C LEU A 534 10.93 12.19 15.18
N GLU A 535 10.90 11.89 13.88
CA GLU A 535 12.08 11.47 13.12
C GLU A 535 13.00 12.65 12.82
N PHE A 536 12.42 13.82 12.55
CA PHE A 536 13.16 15.05 12.31
C PHE A 536 14.00 15.47 13.51
N TYR A 537 13.41 15.50 14.71
CA TYR A 537 14.17 15.89 15.92
C TYR A 537 15.10 14.79 16.42
N GLU A 538 14.84 13.51 16.15
CA GLU A 538 15.86 12.48 16.37
C GLU A 538 17.09 12.73 15.50
N ALA A 539 16.94 13.17 14.27
CA ALA A 539 18.05 13.56 13.41
C ALA A 539 18.81 14.78 13.99
N VAL A 540 18.11 15.80 14.49
CA VAL A 540 18.73 16.96 15.15
C VAL A 540 19.55 16.52 16.35
N ARG A 541 19.05 15.61 17.20
CA ARG A 541 19.81 15.03 18.33
C ARG A 541 21.06 14.27 17.87
N ARG A 542 21.10 13.81 16.60
CA ARG A 542 22.26 13.16 15.98
C ARG A 542 23.17 14.12 15.21
N GLY A 543 23.03 15.43 15.43
CA GLY A 543 23.92 16.44 14.86
C GLY A 543 23.50 17.00 13.51
N TYR A 544 22.28 16.74 13.05
CA TYR A 544 21.75 17.43 11.88
C TYR A 544 21.47 18.90 12.24
N GLN A 545 21.85 19.83 11.35
CA GLN A 545 21.66 21.27 11.54
C GLN A 545 20.46 21.74 10.72
N ILE A 546 19.50 22.37 11.36
CA ILE A 546 18.35 22.98 10.69
C ILE A 546 18.85 24.25 9.99
N LEU A 547 18.79 24.30 8.66
CA LEU A 547 19.15 25.47 7.88
C LEU A 547 17.96 26.40 7.69
N LYS A 548 16.76 25.85 7.49
CA LYS A 548 15.55 26.62 7.24
C LYS A 548 14.32 25.76 7.51
N TYR A 549 13.31 26.33 8.13
CA TYR A 549 11.94 25.84 8.06
C TYR A 549 11.21 26.48 6.88
N ASP A 550 10.42 25.70 6.13
CA ASP A 550 9.59 26.20 5.05
C ASP A 550 8.11 26.27 5.45
N GLU A 551 7.59 25.20 6.07
CA GLU A 551 6.20 25.13 6.57
C GLU A 551 6.10 24.04 7.63
N ILE A 552 5.30 24.27 8.66
CA ILE A 552 5.05 23.31 9.74
C ILE A 552 3.55 23.14 9.94
N TRP A 553 3.09 21.92 10.00
CA TRP A 553 1.74 21.56 10.44
C TRP A 553 1.84 21.02 11.86
N GLU A 554 1.59 21.89 12.83
CA GLU A 554 1.69 21.59 14.26
C GLU A 554 0.37 21.09 14.81
N PHE A 555 0.38 19.96 15.52
CA PHE A 555 -0.74 19.45 16.29
C PHE A 555 -0.55 19.74 17.77
N GLU A 556 -1.53 20.35 18.40
CA GLU A 556 -1.52 20.63 19.84
C GLU A 556 -1.80 19.39 20.67
N ASN A 557 -2.59 18.47 20.13
CA ASN A 557 -3.06 17.28 20.85
C ASN A 557 -2.57 15.99 20.19
N PHE A 558 -2.36 15.00 21.05
CA PHE A 558 -1.98 13.65 20.60
C PHE A 558 -2.61 12.58 21.49
N GLU A 559 -2.68 11.36 20.95
CA GLU A 559 -3.00 10.15 21.70
C GLU A 559 -1.76 9.25 21.74
N GLN A 560 -1.51 8.72 22.96
CA GLN A 560 -0.46 7.73 23.20
C GLN A 560 -0.91 6.79 24.33
N TYR A 561 -0.63 5.51 24.19
CA TYR A 561 -0.86 4.52 25.23
C TYR A 561 0.12 4.70 26.39
N ASN A 562 -0.43 4.67 27.61
CA ASN A 562 0.37 4.69 28.82
C ASN A 562 0.50 3.25 29.38
N PRO A 563 1.68 2.64 29.35
CA PRO A 563 1.87 1.26 29.83
C PRO A 563 1.61 1.07 31.32
N THR A 564 1.79 2.11 32.13
CA THR A 564 1.58 2.05 33.58
C THR A 564 0.08 2.03 33.93
N THR A 565 -0.68 2.97 33.36
CA THR A 565 -2.15 3.03 33.58
C THR A 565 -2.92 2.07 32.69
N LYS A 566 -2.27 1.54 31.64
CA LYS A 566 -2.88 0.66 30.61
C LYS A 566 -4.04 1.32 29.85
N GLN A 567 -3.96 2.66 29.66
CA GLN A 567 -5.01 3.48 29.03
C GLN A 567 -4.45 4.37 27.92
N GLY A 568 -5.34 4.92 27.11
CA GLY A 568 -5.03 5.84 26.03
C GLY A 568 -4.61 5.13 24.73
N GLY A 569 -4.10 5.93 23.79
CA GLY A 569 -3.64 5.50 22.48
C GLY A 569 -4.74 5.41 21.42
N LEU A 570 -4.40 5.89 20.22
CA LEU A 570 -5.36 6.01 19.10
C LEU A 570 -5.87 4.64 18.60
N PHE A 571 -5.01 3.63 18.59
CA PHE A 571 -5.29 2.31 18.02
C PHE A 571 -5.27 1.19 19.06
N THR A 572 -5.02 1.50 20.32
CA THR A 572 -4.78 0.50 21.37
C THR A 572 -5.92 -0.50 21.52
N GLU A 573 -7.17 -0.05 21.53
CA GLU A 573 -8.33 -0.93 21.67
C GLU A 573 -8.46 -1.90 20.49
N TYR A 574 -8.20 -1.40 19.27
CA TYR A 574 -8.21 -2.23 18.06
C TYR A 574 -7.09 -3.28 18.10
N ILE A 575 -5.88 -2.88 18.46
CA ILE A 575 -4.72 -3.78 18.55
C ILE A 575 -4.91 -4.79 19.68
N ASN A 576 -5.33 -4.36 20.84
CA ASN A 576 -5.57 -5.24 21.99
C ASN A 576 -6.66 -6.29 21.69
N SER A 577 -7.75 -5.89 21.02
CA SER A 577 -8.79 -6.83 20.58
C SER A 577 -8.24 -7.87 19.60
N GLY A 578 -7.42 -7.47 18.63
CA GLY A 578 -6.79 -8.39 17.67
C GLY A 578 -5.76 -9.31 18.33
N LEU A 579 -4.93 -8.79 19.24
CA LEU A 579 -3.94 -9.58 19.99
C LEU A 579 -4.60 -10.60 20.90
N LYS A 580 -5.64 -10.18 21.61
CA LYS A 580 -6.43 -11.08 22.46
C LYS A 580 -6.93 -12.28 21.64
N GLN A 581 -7.58 -12.00 20.52
CA GLN A 581 -8.11 -13.04 19.63
C GLN A 581 -7.00 -13.94 19.08
N LYS A 582 -5.88 -13.35 18.63
CA LYS A 582 -4.72 -14.11 18.11
C LYS A 582 -4.16 -15.05 19.18
N GLN A 583 -4.01 -14.55 20.42
CA GLN A 583 -3.40 -15.30 21.52
C GLN A 583 -4.31 -16.39 22.02
N GLU A 584 -5.59 -16.10 22.24
CA GLU A 584 -6.59 -17.08 22.64
C GLU A 584 -6.74 -18.18 21.59
N ALA A 585 -6.78 -17.82 20.28
CA ALA A 585 -6.86 -18.77 19.18
C ALA A 585 -5.57 -19.58 18.90
N SER A 586 -4.47 -19.23 19.54
CA SER A 586 -3.21 -19.99 19.46
C SER A 586 -3.19 -21.22 20.37
N GLY A 587 -4.06 -21.22 21.40
CA GLY A 587 -4.01 -22.19 22.50
C GLY A 587 -2.83 -21.93 23.42
N PHE A 588 -2.70 -22.75 24.47
CA PHE A 588 -1.57 -22.66 25.39
C PHE A 588 -0.28 -23.15 24.75
N PRO A 589 0.87 -22.51 25.04
CA PRO A 589 2.19 -23.02 24.68
C PRO A 589 2.46 -24.41 25.28
N ALA A 590 3.31 -25.21 24.65
CA ALA A 590 3.57 -26.59 25.04
C ALA A 590 4.12 -26.77 26.48
N HIS A 591 4.76 -25.73 27.02
CA HIS A 591 5.30 -25.72 28.39
C HIS A 591 4.25 -25.40 29.46
N VAL A 592 3.08 -24.86 29.09
CA VAL A 592 1.96 -24.52 30.00
C VAL A 592 1.07 -25.75 30.16
N LYS A 593 1.24 -26.48 31.27
CA LYS A 593 0.59 -27.79 31.47
C LYS A 593 -0.42 -27.79 32.64
N THR A 594 -0.03 -27.18 33.75
CA THR A 594 -0.87 -27.18 34.97
C THR A 594 -1.83 -25.99 34.99
N ASP A 595 -2.88 -26.04 35.81
CA ASP A 595 -3.81 -24.93 35.96
C ASP A 595 -3.12 -23.70 36.55
N GLN A 596 -2.11 -23.88 37.40
CA GLN A 596 -1.28 -22.78 37.88
C GLN A 596 -0.47 -22.14 36.76
N ASP A 597 0.12 -22.95 35.83
CA ASP A 597 0.84 -22.43 34.68
C ASP A 597 -0.09 -21.60 33.78
N LYS A 598 -1.33 -22.05 33.58
CA LYS A 598 -2.35 -21.31 32.80
C LYS A 598 -2.68 -19.97 33.44
N LEU A 599 -2.87 -19.91 34.74
CA LEU A 599 -3.14 -18.67 35.47
C LEU A 599 -1.92 -17.73 35.39
N ASN A 600 -0.71 -18.25 35.58
CA ASN A 600 0.53 -17.49 35.46
C ASN A 600 0.70 -16.94 34.06
N TYR A 601 0.41 -17.74 33.03
CA TYR A 601 0.46 -17.30 31.63
C TYR A 601 -0.48 -16.12 31.36
N ILE A 602 -1.73 -16.18 31.83
CA ILE A 602 -2.73 -15.10 31.68
C ILE A 602 -2.28 -13.85 32.46
N SER A 603 -1.75 -13.99 33.68
CA SER A 603 -1.24 -12.88 34.48
C SER A 603 -0.05 -12.20 33.79
N ASN A 604 0.93 -12.96 33.36
CA ASN A 604 2.12 -12.44 32.68
C ASN A 604 1.75 -11.71 31.38
N TYR A 605 0.78 -12.23 30.62
CA TYR A 605 0.31 -11.57 29.41
C TYR A 605 -0.40 -10.24 29.73
N TYR A 606 -1.17 -10.19 30.82
CA TYR A 606 -1.78 -8.94 31.28
C TYR A 606 -0.73 -7.93 31.75
N ASP A 607 0.28 -8.37 32.48
CA ASP A 607 1.33 -7.48 32.99
C ASP A 607 2.12 -6.85 31.86
N LYS A 608 2.47 -7.63 30.86
CA LYS A 608 3.27 -7.20 29.68
C LYS A 608 2.44 -6.39 28.67
N GLU A 609 1.30 -6.91 28.25
CA GLU A 609 0.52 -6.33 27.16
C GLU A 609 -0.70 -5.54 27.63
N GLY A 610 -1.07 -5.59 28.90
CA GLY A 610 -2.30 -4.95 29.41
C GLY A 610 -3.58 -5.63 28.91
N ILE A 611 -3.50 -6.88 28.45
CA ILE A 611 -4.61 -7.63 27.84
C ILE A 611 -4.94 -8.83 28.71
N ARG A 612 -6.16 -8.88 29.25
CA ARG A 612 -6.64 -10.02 30.03
C ARG A 612 -7.24 -11.07 29.10
N LEU A 613 -6.55 -12.22 28.98
CA LEU A 613 -7.02 -13.39 28.24
C LEU A 613 -8.12 -14.10 29.04
N GLU A 614 -9.04 -14.75 28.34
CA GLU A 614 -10.14 -15.52 28.94
C GLU A 614 -9.80 -17.01 28.89
N LEU A 615 -9.60 -17.63 30.05
CA LEU A 615 -9.20 -19.04 30.20
C LEU A 615 -10.02 -19.99 29.33
N GLN A 616 -11.32 -19.78 29.25
CA GLN A 616 -12.28 -20.63 28.52
C GLN A 616 -12.18 -20.45 26.98
N LYS A 617 -11.56 -19.37 26.49
CA LYS A 617 -11.39 -19.05 25.07
C LYS A 617 -10.01 -19.42 24.53
N ILE A 618 -9.10 -19.84 25.40
CA ILE A 618 -7.73 -20.24 24.98
C ILE A 618 -7.80 -21.66 24.41
N GLU A 619 -8.12 -21.73 23.13
CA GLU A 619 -8.25 -22.96 22.36
C GLU A 619 -7.69 -22.79 20.94
N LYS A 620 -7.06 -23.85 20.40
CA LYS A 620 -6.47 -23.79 19.08
C LYS A 620 -7.53 -23.65 17.97
N ASN A 621 -7.62 -22.45 17.40
CA ASN A 621 -8.46 -22.12 16.25
C ASN A 621 -7.62 -21.45 15.14
N PRO A 622 -7.07 -22.23 14.17
CA PRO A 622 -6.21 -21.69 13.13
C PRO A 622 -6.87 -20.59 12.29
N GLY A 623 -8.16 -20.74 11.97
CA GLY A 623 -8.91 -19.76 11.17
C GLY A 623 -9.03 -18.40 11.88
N LEU A 624 -9.45 -18.39 13.16
CA LEU A 624 -9.55 -17.17 13.95
C LEU A 624 -8.16 -16.53 14.17
N ARG A 625 -7.14 -17.35 14.41
CA ARG A 625 -5.75 -16.87 14.55
C ARG A 625 -5.29 -16.15 13.31
N GLN A 626 -5.59 -16.68 12.12
CA GLN A 626 -5.21 -16.06 10.84
C GLN A 626 -5.98 -14.74 10.62
N VAL A 627 -7.30 -14.72 10.84
CA VAL A 627 -8.10 -13.48 10.76
C VAL A 627 -7.52 -12.41 11.67
N ALA A 628 -7.17 -12.75 12.91
CA ALA A 628 -6.59 -11.82 13.86
C ALA A 628 -5.20 -11.32 13.43
N LYS A 629 -4.34 -12.21 12.90
CA LYS A 629 -3.02 -11.85 12.37
C LYS A 629 -3.12 -10.87 11.20
N ASP A 630 -3.99 -11.16 10.24
CA ASP A 630 -4.18 -10.31 9.06
C ASP A 630 -4.73 -8.94 9.45
N ARG A 631 -5.66 -8.91 10.40
CA ARG A 631 -6.23 -7.69 10.97
C ARG A 631 -5.16 -6.79 11.61
N LEU A 632 -4.26 -7.35 12.39
CA LEU A 632 -3.23 -6.60 13.11
C LEU A 632 -2.27 -5.89 12.15
N ASN A 633 -1.86 -6.53 11.07
CA ASN A 633 -0.79 -6.02 10.20
C ASN A 633 -1.29 -5.07 9.10
N THR A 634 -2.60 -5.02 8.82
CA THR A 634 -3.08 -4.43 7.57
C THR A 634 -3.67 -3.02 7.72
N LEU A 635 -4.17 -2.63 8.89
CA LEU A 635 -4.95 -1.39 9.07
C LEU A 635 -4.21 -0.13 8.66
N TRP A 636 -2.96 0.05 9.09
CA TRP A 636 -2.22 1.31 8.96
C TRP A 636 -2.00 1.74 7.51
N GLY A 637 -1.76 0.77 6.63
CA GLY A 637 -1.50 1.05 5.21
C GLY A 637 -2.68 1.70 4.48
N TYR A 638 -3.90 1.46 4.94
CA TYR A 638 -5.09 2.08 4.36
C TYR A 638 -5.12 3.60 4.54
N PHE A 639 -4.62 4.13 5.65
CA PHE A 639 -4.54 5.56 5.89
C PHE A 639 -3.61 6.26 4.89
N GLY A 640 -2.57 5.57 4.40
CA GLY A 640 -1.65 6.06 3.39
C GLY A 640 -2.10 5.88 1.94
N MET A 641 -3.28 5.29 1.71
CA MET A 641 -3.79 5.01 0.38
C MET A 641 -3.90 6.29 -0.47
N ASN A 642 -3.43 6.22 -1.73
CA ASN A 642 -3.73 7.27 -2.69
C ASN A 642 -5.22 7.25 -3.04
N THR A 643 -5.90 8.36 -2.82
CA THR A 643 -7.34 8.50 -3.07
C THR A 643 -7.65 8.84 -4.53
N ASN A 644 -6.73 9.50 -5.23
CA ASN A 644 -6.83 9.77 -6.66
C ASN A 644 -6.24 8.59 -7.46
N LYS A 645 -6.99 7.49 -7.48
CA LYS A 645 -6.63 6.29 -8.24
C LYS A 645 -7.10 6.40 -9.68
N ASN A 646 -6.38 5.73 -10.57
CA ASN A 646 -6.87 5.55 -11.93
C ASN A 646 -8.23 4.84 -11.92
N LYS A 647 -9.20 5.43 -12.60
CA LYS A 647 -10.48 4.82 -12.93
C LYS A 647 -10.31 4.07 -14.24
N PHE A 648 -11.02 2.97 -14.38
CA PHE A 648 -11.04 2.18 -15.61
C PHE A 648 -12.46 2.11 -16.12
N GLU A 649 -12.65 2.35 -17.40
CA GLU A 649 -13.95 2.32 -18.07
C GLU A 649 -13.84 1.67 -19.44
N ILE A 650 -14.85 0.90 -19.79
CA ILE A 650 -15.01 0.32 -21.13
C ILE A 650 -16.09 1.14 -21.81
N ILE A 651 -15.72 1.79 -22.89
CA ILE A 651 -16.56 2.69 -23.67
C ILE A 651 -16.98 1.98 -24.94
N THR A 652 -18.28 1.97 -25.20
CA THR A 652 -18.90 1.31 -26.36
C THR A 652 -19.49 2.27 -27.35
N SER A 653 -19.54 3.57 -27.05
CA SER A 653 -20.08 4.61 -27.92
C SER A 653 -19.15 5.81 -28.07
N VAL A 654 -19.15 6.39 -29.27
CA VAL A 654 -18.38 7.64 -29.56
C VAL A 654 -18.83 8.78 -28.66
N SER A 655 -20.13 8.85 -28.34
CA SER A 655 -20.67 9.90 -27.45
C SER A 655 -20.12 9.82 -26.03
N GLU A 656 -19.95 8.62 -25.46
CA GLU A 656 -19.33 8.44 -24.15
C GLU A 656 -17.84 8.84 -24.18
N TRP A 657 -17.13 8.47 -25.25
CA TRP A 657 -15.75 8.86 -25.45
C TRP A 657 -15.58 10.37 -25.54
N GLN A 658 -16.42 11.03 -26.35
CA GLN A 658 -16.39 12.48 -26.47
C GLN A 658 -16.68 13.19 -25.13
N LYS A 659 -17.65 12.69 -24.35
CA LYS A 659 -17.92 13.22 -23.00
C LYS A 659 -16.71 13.13 -22.10
N LEU A 660 -15.99 12.00 -22.11
CA LEU A 660 -14.81 11.83 -21.28
C LEU A 660 -13.64 12.72 -21.73
N LEU A 661 -13.42 12.84 -23.05
CA LEU A 661 -12.37 13.69 -23.63
C LEU A 661 -12.61 15.18 -23.39
N THR A 662 -13.87 15.60 -23.34
CA THR A 662 -14.23 17.01 -23.13
C THR A 662 -14.45 17.38 -21.68
N ASP A 663 -14.31 16.44 -20.76
CA ASP A 663 -14.48 16.68 -19.34
C ASP A 663 -13.13 17.06 -18.70
N ASP A 664 -12.95 18.36 -18.48
CA ASP A 664 -11.71 18.94 -17.92
C ASP A 664 -11.39 18.45 -16.50
N ARG A 665 -12.28 17.69 -15.84
CA ARG A 665 -12.00 17.07 -14.53
C ARG A 665 -10.96 15.95 -14.63
N TYR A 666 -10.81 15.34 -15.80
CA TYR A 666 -10.05 14.10 -15.96
C TYR A 666 -8.79 14.28 -16.78
N ILE A 667 -7.83 13.42 -16.50
CA ILE A 667 -6.62 13.23 -17.29
C ILE A 667 -6.62 11.80 -17.80
N ILE A 668 -6.68 11.63 -19.10
CA ILE A 668 -6.53 10.30 -19.72
C ILE A 668 -5.10 9.82 -19.52
N LYS A 669 -4.96 8.61 -18.99
CA LYS A 669 -3.66 7.97 -18.72
C LYS A 669 -3.25 6.97 -19.79
N SER A 670 -4.21 6.18 -20.24
CA SER A 670 -4.04 5.24 -21.34
C SER A 670 -5.37 4.92 -21.99
N GLU A 671 -5.30 4.59 -23.27
CA GLU A 671 -6.42 4.16 -24.09
C GLU A 671 -5.99 2.97 -24.95
N PHE A 672 -6.90 2.03 -25.15
CA PHE A 672 -6.70 0.85 -25.97
C PHE A 672 -7.98 0.52 -26.76
N PHE A 673 -7.89 0.56 -28.10
CA PHE A 673 -8.98 0.17 -28.99
C PHE A 673 -8.92 -1.35 -29.20
N SER A 674 -10.01 -2.02 -28.87
CA SER A 674 -10.17 -3.44 -29.12
C SER A 674 -10.65 -3.68 -30.54
N GLU A 675 -10.21 -4.79 -31.15
CA GLU A 675 -10.70 -5.26 -32.43
C GLU A 675 -12.23 -5.52 -32.42
N ASP A 676 -12.80 -5.83 -31.29
CA ASP A 676 -14.23 -6.05 -31.08
C ASP A 676 -15.07 -4.76 -31.03
N GLY A 677 -14.45 -3.58 -31.23
CA GLY A 677 -15.13 -2.28 -31.42
C GLY A 677 -15.46 -1.53 -30.13
N TYR A 678 -14.75 -1.76 -29.02
CA TYR A 678 -14.84 -0.97 -27.82
C TYR A 678 -13.47 -0.38 -27.40
N LEU A 679 -13.54 0.67 -26.59
CA LEU A 679 -12.39 1.41 -26.10
C LEU A 679 -12.22 1.18 -24.60
N GLN A 680 -11.07 0.68 -24.19
CA GLN A 680 -10.67 0.60 -22.78
C GLN A 680 -9.90 1.88 -22.42
N VAL A 681 -10.38 2.59 -21.41
CA VAL A 681 -9.78 3.86 -20.99
C VAL A 681 -9.40 3.82 -19.52
N SER A 682 -8.17 4.23 -19.21
CA SER A 682 -7.73 4.51 -17.86
C SER A 682 -7.53 6.01 -17.70
N TYR A 683 -8.12 6.59 -16.66
CA TYR A 683 -8.07 8.02 -16.38
C TYR A 683 -8.10 8.31 -14.89
N CYS A 684 -7.63 9.48 -14.48
CA CYS A 684 -7.74 9.95 -13.10
C CYS A 684 -8.30 11.37 -13.06
N GLU A 685 -8.74 11.81 -11.88
CA GLU A 685 -9.10 13.19 -11.66
C GLU A 685 -7.85 14.09 -11.67
N ARG A 686 -8.00 15.35 -12.12
CA ARG A 686 -6.95 16.35 -11.90
C ARG A 686 -6.81 16.61 -10.40
N ASP A 687 -5.60 16.84 -9.93
CA ASP A 687 -5.34 17.05 -8.50
C ASP A 687 -6.08 18.27 -7.95
N GLU A 688 -6.30 19.29 -8.77
CA GLU A 688 -7.03 20.51 -8.43
C GLU A 688 -8.53 20.27 -8.17
N VAL A 689 -9.06 19.21 -8.78
CA VAL A 689 -10.51 18.86 -8.72
C VAL A 689 -10.75 17.73 -7.74
N HIS A 690 -9.71 16.93 -7.47
CA HIS A 690 -9.84 15.75 -6.65
C HIS A 690 -10.28 16.10 -5.22
N ILE A 691 -11.48 15.68 -4.88
CA ILE A 691 -11.97 15.73 -3.51
C ILE A 691 -11.50 14.48 -2.80
N GLY A 692 -10.53 14.64 -1.92
CA GLY A 692 -9.96 13.53 -1.15
C GLY A 692 -11.04 12.70 -0.42
N ASN A 693 -10.68 11.50 -0.04
CA ASN A 693 -11.59 10.61 0.68
C ASN A 693 -11.65 11.02 2.17
N ASN A 694 -12.83 11.27 2.69
CA ASN A 694 -13.07 11.59 4.11
C ASN A 694 -12.77 10.43 5.08
N THR A 695 -12.20 9.33 4.61
CA THR A 695 -11.92 8.14 5.41
C THR A 695 -10.44 7.83 5.56
N THR A 696 -9.56 8.55 4.87
CA THR A 696 -8.11 8.38 4.94
C THR A 696 -7.43 9.60 5.53
N ASN A 697 -6.28 9.40 6.19
CA ASN A 697 -5.43 10.47 6.67
C ASN A 697 -3.96 10.03 6.55
N VAL A 698 -3.28 10.54 5.54
CA VAL A 698 -1.90 10.16 5.23
C VAL A 698 -0.91 10.50 6.35
N ILE A 699 -1.22 11.48 7.20
CA ILE A 699 -0.39 11.86 8.35
C ILE A 699 -0.30 10.70 9.34
N ILE A 700 -1.41 10.00 9.59
CA ILE A 700 -1.43 8.80 10.45
C ILE A 700 -0.49 7.72 9.89
N ALA A 701 -0.54 7.46 8.60
CA ALA A 701 0.35 6.48 7.96
C ALA A 701 1.83 6.93 8.02
N ALA A 702 2.10 8.22 7.83
CA ALA A 702 3.44 8.79 7.95
C ALA A 702 4.00 8.63 9.37
N PHE A 703 3.19 8.92 10.40
CA PHE A 703 3.58 8.72 11.80
C PHE A 703 3.83 7.24 12.11
N THR A 704 3.00 6.33 11.58
CA THR A 704 3.19 4.89 11.79
C THR A 704 4.51 4.42 11.19
N SER A 705 4.78 4.77 9.94
CA SER A 705 6.02 4.33 9.26
C SER A 705 7.27 5.00 9.84
N ALA A 706 7.21 6.27 10.24
CA ALA A 706 8.32 6.97 10.87
C ALA A 706 8.67 6.34 12.24
N GLN A 707 7.68 6.06 13.07
CA GLN A 707 7.90 5.41 14.36
C GLN A 707 8.41 3.96 14.22
N GLY A 708 7.98 3.23 13.16
CA GLY A 708 8.56 1.93 12.82
C GLY A 708 10.05 2.04 12.49
N ARG A 709 10.43 3.02 11.65
CA ARG A 709 11.85 3.29 11.35
C ARG A 709 12.64 3.70 12.59
N LEU A 710 12.05 4.50 13.48
CA LEU A 710 12.69 4.92 14.73
C LEU A 710 12.89 3.75 15.70
N LYS A 711 11.93 2.84 15.82
CA LYS A 711 12.09 1.62 16.63
C LYS A 711 13.23 0.75 16.12
N LEU A 712 13.28 0.51 14.80
CA LEU A 712 14.37 -0.21 14.15
C LEU A 712 15.71 0.53 14.34
N PHE A 713 15.72 1.85 14.14
CA PHE A 713 16.90 2.69 14.34
C PHE A 713 17.43 2.56 15.77
N GLY A 714 16.57 2.57 16.78
CA GLY A 714 16.96 2.44 18.18
C GLY A 714 17.76 1.15 18.46
N GLU A 715 17.30 0.01 17.90
CA GLU A 715 18.01 -1.27 18.08
C GLU A 715 19.30 -1.34 17.25
N MET A 716 19.27 -0.86 16.03
CA MET A 716 20.50 -0.74 15.22
C MET A 716 21.54 0.16 15.88
N ASN A 717 21.11 1.27 16.51
CA ASN A 717 22.00 2.18 17.18
C ASN A 717 22.68 1.55 18.41
N LYS A 718 21.98 0.69 19.16
CA LYS A 718 22.59 -0.06 20.28
C LYS A 718 23.72 -0.96 19.77
N LEU A 719 23.52 -1.65 18.64
CA LEU A 719 24.56 -2.48 18.02
C LEU A 719 25.78 -1.65 17.58
N VAL A 720 25.52 -0.53 16.91
CA VAL A 720 26.55 0.37 16.38
C VAL A 720 27.35 1.06 17.49
N GLN A 721 26.76 1.33 18.66
CA GLN A 721 27.46 1.88 19.82
C GLN A 721 28.56 0.95 20.36
N GLU A 722 28.41 -0.37 20.21
CA GLU A 722 29.47 -1.33 20.56
C GLU A 722 30.52 -1.44 19.44
N SER A 723 30.08 -1.54 18.19
CA SER A 723 30.94 -1.53 17.01
C SER A 723 30.16 -1.24 15.74
N ASN A 724 30.64 -0.35 14.90
CA ASN A 724 30.06 -0.09 13.58
C ASN A 724 30.05 -1.33 12.69
N GLU A 725 30.93 -2.28 12.96
CA GLU A 725 31.08 -3.48 12.16
C GLU A 725 30.00 -4.53 12.40
N ARG A 726 29.23 -4.39 13.48
CA ARG A 726 28.21 -5.37 13.85
C ARG A 726 27.05 -5.43 12.89
N LEU A 727 26.64 -4.29 12.32
CA LEU A 727 25.44 -4.21 11.50
C LEU A 727 25.73 -4.55 10.04
N LEU A 728 25.07 -5.58 9.52
CA LEU A 728 25.23 -6.05 8.14
C LEU A 728 24.10 -5.55 7.24
N TYR A 729 22.85 -5.74 7.66
CA TYR A 729 21.69 -5.46 6.82
C TYR A 729 20.44 -5.22 7.66
N CYS A 730 19.52 -4.42 7.16
CA CYS A 730 18.17 -4.30 7.73
C CYS A 730 17.11 -4.32 6.63
N ASP A 731 15.93 -4.87 6.93
CA ASP A 731 14.76 -4.82 6.05
C ASP A 731 13.47 -4.58 6.84
N THR A 732 13.07 -3.32 6.92
CA THR A 732 11.79 -2.86 7.50
C THR A 732 11.65 -3.16 9.00
N ASP A 733 11.64 -4.41 9.40
CA ASP A 733 11.42 -4.96 10.74
C ASP A 733 12.45 -6.01 11.16
N SER A 734 13.45 -6.26 10.32
CA SER A 734 14.48 -7.25 10.59
C SER A 734 15.90 -6.71 10.46
N ILE A 735 16.83 -7.37 11.15
CA ILE A 735 18.25 -7.05 11.15
C ILE A 735 19.14 -8.29 11.05
N PHE A 736 20.20 -8.19 10.24
CA PHE A 736 21.32 -9.12 10.24
C PHE A 736 22.51 -8.45 10.93
N PHE A 737 23.07 -9.10 11.92
CA PHE A 737 24.16 -8.54 12.69
C PHE A 737 25.17 -9.59 13.15
N ILE A 738 26.40 -9.15 13.42
CA ILE A 738 27.47 -10.00 13.93
C ILE A 738 27.35 -10.07 15.45
N SER A 739 27.35 -11.30 15.96
CA SER A 739 27.41 -11.63 17.39
C SER A 739 28.72 -12.36 17.69
N LYS A 740 29.37 -12.02 18.80
CA LYS A 740 30.53 -12.70 19.35
C LYS A 740 30.56 -12.62 20.88
N ASN A 741 31.37 -13.44 21.51
CA ASN A 741 31.48 -13.45 22.96
C ASN A 741 31.85 -12.06 23.52
N GLY A 742 31.15 -11.63 24.55
CA GLY A 742 31.34 -10.34 25.19
C GLY A 742 30.50 -9.18 24.60
N TRP A 743 29.81 -9.39 23.48
CA TRP A 743 28.86 -8.43 22.92
C TRP A 743 27.43 -8.74 23.38
N ARG A 744 26.65 -7.66 23.62
CA ARG A 744 25.24 -7.80 23.99
C ARG A 744 24.38 -7.87 22.73
N ASP A 745 23.72 -9.01 22.54
CA ASP A 745 22.74 -9.14 21.48
C ASP A 745 21.38 -8.52 21.89
N PRO A 746 20.54 -8.11 20.91
CA PRO A 746 19.19 -7.71 21.20
C PRO A 746 18.39 -8.82 21.90
N GLU A 747 17.51 -8.42 22.81
CA GLU A 747 16.70 -9.36 23.58
C GLU A 747 15.61 -9.99 22.70
N LEU A 748 15.45 -11.31 22.83
CA LEU A 748 14.38 -12.06 22.19
C LEU A 748 13.16 -12.14 23.07
N GLY A 749 11.98 -12.21 22.47
CA GLY A 749 10.73 -12.38 23.18
C GLY A 749 9.50 -12.55 22.28
N ASP A 750 8.38 -12.88 22.88
CA ASP A 750 7.13 -13.20 22.19
C ASP A 750 6.14 -12.02 22.14
N TYR A 751 6.45 -10.92 22.83
CA TYR A 751 5.55 -9.77 22.95
C TYR A 751 5.78 -8.75 21.83
N LEU A 752 4.84 -7.81 21.68
CA LEU A 752 4.93 -6.81 20.63
C LEU A 752 6.22 -6.00 20.69
N GLY A 753 6.90 -5.92 19.56
CA GLY A 753 8.12 -5.11 19.40
C GLY A 753 9.37 -5.70 20.04
N GLU A 754 9.33 -6.93 20.55
CA GLU A 754 10.48 -7.77 20.87
C GLU A 754 10.99 -8.48 19.61
N PHE A 755 12.21 -8.99 19.66
CA PHE A 755 12.77 -9.73 18.54
C PHE A 755 12.48 -11.23 18.61
N THR A 756 12.28 -11.84 17.45
CA THR A 756 12.25 -13.29 17.24
C THR A 756 13.50 -13.69 16.42
N ASN A 757 14.10 -14.81 16.73
CA ASN A 757 15.13 -15.38 15.90
C ASN A 757 14.50 -16.07 14.68
N GLU A 758 14.92 -15.67 13.47
CA GLU A 758 14.42 -16.26 12.22
C GLU A 758 15.11 -17.59 11.86
N LEU A 759 16.18 -17.94 12.56
CA LEU A 759 16.86 -19.21 12.40
C LEU A 759 16.28 -20.23 13.38
N LYS A 760 16.32 -21.51 13.02
CA LYS A 760 15.92 -22.61 13.92
C LYS A 760 16.92 -22.75 15.08
N ASP A 761 16.48 -23.42 16.12
CA ASP A 761 17.31 -23.63 17.31
C ASP A 761 18.64 -24.29 16.96
N GLY A 762 19.75 -23.66 17.37
CA GLY A 762 21.09 -24.10 17.11
C GLY A 762 21.67 -23.75 15.74
N GLU A 763 20.86 -23.22 14.80
CA GLU A 763 21.34 -22.70 13.53
C GLU A 763 22.06 -21.36 13.70
N TYR A 764 23.04 -21.08 12.86
CA TYR A 764 23.69 -19.76 12.76
C TYR A 764 24.24 -19.54 11.35
N ILE A 765 24.39 -18.30 10.98
CA ILE A 765 24.89 -17.89 9.67
C ILE A 765 26.41 -17.66 9.76
N THR A 766 27.14 -18.13 8.77
CA THR A 766 28.61 -17.98 8.65
C THR A 766 29.06 -17.06 7.57
N GLU A 767 28.28 -16.90 6.52
CA GLU A 767 28.55 -15.96 5.43
C GLU A 767 27.27 -15.24 5.01
N PHE A 768 27.41 -13.96 4.73
CA PHE A 768 26.33 -13.09 4.25
C PHE A 768 26.81 -12.30 3.04
N VAL A 769 25.94 -12.13 2.04
CA VAL A 769 26.17 -11.29 0.86
C VAL A 769 24.89 -10.53 0.50
N SER A 770 25.02 -9.29 0.10
CA SER A 770 23.90 -8.48 -0.40
C SER A 770 24.32 -7.70 -1.66
N THR A 771 23.50 -7.81 -2.71
CA THR A 771 23.62 -7.04 -3.95
C THR A 771 22.78 -5.75 -3.90
N GLY A 772 22.04 -5.52 -2.81
CA GLY A 772 21.25 -4.31 -2.59
C GLY A 772 19.98 -4.53 -1.77
N PRO A 773 19.11 -3.51 -1.72
CA PRO A 773 17.85 -3.62 -0.97
C PRO A 773 16.96 -4.76 -1.46
N LYS A 774 16.54 -5.64 -0.54
CA LYS A 774 15.73 -6.85 -0.78
C LYS A 774 16.39 -7.87 -1.74
N SER A 775 17.73 -7.88 -1.76
CA SER A 775 18.51 -8.84 -2.55
C SER A 775 19.74 -9.23 -1.75
N TYR A 776 19.70 -10.41 -1.14
CA TYR A 776 20.74 -10.93 -0.27
C TYR A 776 20.72 -12.47 -0.23
N ALA A 777 21.85 -13.07 0.16
CA ALA A 777 21.95 -14.50 0.41
C ALA A 777 22.86 -14.78 1.60
N TYR A 778 22.68 -15.94 2.23
CA TYR A 778 23.48 -16.34 3.38
C TYR A 778 23.65 -17.85 3.48
N LYS A 779 24.73 -18.28 4.17
CA LYS A 779 25.03 -19.68 4.46
C LYS A 779 24.73 -19.99 5.92
N VAL A 780 23.90 -21.00 6.15
CA VAL A 780 23.49 -21.47 7.48
C VAL A 780 24.24 -22.77 7.80
N ILE A 781 24.71 -22.88 9.03
CA ILE A 781 25.19 -24.14 9.63
C ILE A 781 24.10 -24.66 10.56
N GLU A 782 23.70 -25.90 10.33
CA GLU A 782 22.76 -26.62 11.18
C GLU A 782 23.48 -27.29 12.39
N PRO A 783 22.75 -27.65 13.46
CA PRO A 783 23.34 -28.32 14.63
C PRO A 783 24.05 -29.65 14.31
N ASN A 784 23.66 -30.33 13.24
CA ASN A 784 24.28 -31.59 12.76
C ASN A 784 25.56 -31.34 11.93
N GLY A 785 26.01 -30.10 11.76
CA GLY A 785 27.13 -29.69 10.95
C GLY A 785 26.88 -29.60 9.45
N GLN A 786 25.67 -29.90 8.98
CA GLN A 786 25.29 -29.67 7.59
C GLN A 786 25.15 -28.18 7.30
N ASN A 787 25.38 -27.80 6.06
CA ASN A 787 25.17 -26.40 5.64
C ASN A 787 24.17 -26.35 4.51
N HIS A 788 23.43 -25.24 4.49
CA HIS A 788 22.57 -24.87 3.37
C HIS A 788 22.66 -23.38 3.10
N THR A 789 22.21 -22.95 1.93
CA THR A 789 22.17 -21.55 1.54
C THR A 789 20.73 -21.09 1.35
N GLN A 790 20.47 -19.83 1.69
CA GLN A 790 19.22 -19.16 1.36
C GLN A 790 19.51 -17.90 0.57
N ALA A 791 18.66 -17.61 -0.42
CA ALA A 791 18.75 -16.42 -1.23
C ALA A 791 17.37 -15.74 -1.37
N VAL A 792 17.38 -14.42 -1.36
CA VAL A 792 16.24 -13.56 -1.61
C VAL A 792 16.64 -12.55 -2.68
N CYS A 793 15.85 -12.43 -3.74
CA CYS A 793 16.10 -11.45 -4.79
C CYS A 793 14.80 -10.76 -5.19
N LYS A 794 14.79 -9.44 -5.11
CA LYS A 794 13.61 -8.63 -5.44
C LYS A 794 13.17 -8.86 -6.89
N GLY A 795 11.88 -9.18 -7.08
CA GLY A 795 11.27 -9.37 -8.40
C GLY A 795 11.30 -10.80 -8.92
N PHE A 796 11.96 -11.72 -8.21
CA PHE A 796 12.01 -13.13 -8.57
C PHE A 796 11.26 -13.99 -7.55
N THR A 797 10.52 -14.97 -8.05
CA THR A 797 9.97 -16.06 -7.24
C THR A 797 10.88 -17.27 -7.43
N PHE A 798 11.52 -17.73 -6.37
CA PHE A 798 12.49 -18.82 -6.42
C PHE A 798 11.84 -20.16 -6.78
N ASN A 799 12.47 -20.87 -7.73
CA ASN A 799 12.21 -22.24 -8.12
C ASN A 799 13.57 -22.85 -8.50
N ASN A 800 13.62 -24.16 -8.78
CA ASN A 800 14.88 -24.85 -9.08
C ASN A 800 15.68 -24.21 -10.22
N ILE A 801 15.03 -23.65 -11.24
CA ILE A 801 15.72 -23.02 -12.38
C ILE A 801 16.35 -21.69 -11.96
N ILE A 802 15.63 -20.91 -11.15
CA ILE A 802 16.12 -19.63 -10.64
C ILE A 802 17.20 -19.83 -9.61
N ASP A 803 17.08 -20.85 -8.73
CA ASP A 803 18.10 -21.22 -7.74
C ASP A 803 19.45 -21.60 -8.38
N LEU A 804 19.43 -22.20 -9.55
CA LEU A 804 20.66 -22.49 -10.31
C LEU A 804 21.36 -21.23 -10.81
N LYS A 805 20.63 -20.14 -11.05
CA LYS A 805 21.15 -18.89 -11.61
C LYS A 805 21.36 -17.81 -10.56
N ILE A 806 20.46 -17.71 -9.58
CA ILE A 806 20.49 -16.72 -8.50
C ILE A 806 20.59 -17.47 -7.18
N ASN A 807 21.80 -17.61 -6.68
CA ASN A 807 22.11 -18.31 -5.44
C ASN A 807 23.23 -17.57 -4.69
N PHE A 808 23.64 -18.09 -3.55
CA PHE A 808 24.67 -17.48 -2.73
C PHE A 808 25.97 -17.26 -3.53
N ASP A 809 26.41 -18.25 -4.28
CA ASP A 809 27.71 -18.20 -4.97
C ASP A 809 27.68 -17.18 -6.12
N SER A 810 26.63 -17.15 -6.94
CA SER A 810 26.47 -16.15 -8.01
C SER A 810 26.35 -14.72 -7.47
N MET A 811 25.64 -14.52 -6.35
CA MET A 811 25.54 -13.20 -5.72
C MET A 811 26.87 -12.77 -5.09
N LYS A 812 27.62 -13.72 -4.50
CA LYS A 812 28.95 -13.46 -3.97
C LYS A 812 29.94 -13.10 -5.07
N GLU A 813 29.89 -13.79 -6.20
CA GLU A 813 30.73 -13.51 -7.37
C GLU A 813 30.48 -12.08 -7.86
N MET A 814 29.22 -11.65 -7.99
CA MET A 814 28.87 -10.29 -8.39
C MET A 814 29.41 -9.22 -7.44
N VAL A 815 29.49 -9.50 -6.14
CA VAL A 815 29.91 -8.51 -5.13
C VAL A 815 31.43 -8.48 -4.94
N CYS A 816 32.10 -9.60 -5.11
CA CYS A 816 33.54 -9.72 -4.84
C CYS A 816 34.42 -9.50 -6.09
N ASN A 817 33.87 -9.62 -7.29
CA ASN A 817 34.61 -9.44 -8.56
C ASN A 817 34.41 -8.04 -9.19
N ASP A 818 33.48 -7.20 -8.68
CA ASP A 818 33.32 -5.78 -8.98
C ASP A 818 34.10 -4.90 -7.96
#